data_fe1828c46a5837151b81320f8148d08d
#
_entry.id   fe1828c46a5837151b81320f8148d08d
#
_cell.length_a   1.000
_cell.length_b   1.000
_cell.length_c   1.000
_cell.angle_alpha   90.00
_cell.angle_beta   90.00
_cell.angle_gamma   90.00
#
_symmetry.space_group_name_H-M   'P 1'
#
loop_
_entity.id
_entity.type
_entity.pdbx_description
1 polymer ?
#
loop_
_entity_poly.entity_id
_entity_poly.type
_entity_poly.pdbx_seq_one_letter_code
_entity_poly.pdbx_strand_id
1 'polypeptide(L)'
;MIDESKVIDGLQEKSETQNEQSAFSFQNLFAILVLNWQWFALSLFICLCGALIYLRYATPTYKMSAKMLIKDENNNRRSGVNQMLANMQDFGFMTNSAGIDNEVEILQSRILARDAVIDLKLYVQYYAYGRISKRIVYNEQPVSVDVDSVSLAQWDKELLEGAKSIKLTINRRNQQYEVEGETFYKGKSTGSFAKEFKTLPANIRTDYGVLMFTKNGKEVMEDGTRYMVTISTPMEMATYYAKNITVAPTSKQTSIAELTLTDKNVRRGLDFLSQLTVCYNRQANADKNEIALKTEEFINSRLEKIDMELGNTEGELESYKKRHTVTKLEADAALSLTQSSEYETKLTEANAQIHLMDYLREYVDNPANTYKIIPSNIGMNDQASTSLIGAYNQAVQDRNRLLKTVSDQAPQVQTLTATLDDLQSSIRTALLQARRSVDIQRQSLQGQLSKYQGRIGNTPEQERVLTQIGRQQEVKSGLYLLLLQKREENSISLAATADKGKLIDEPLYEAKVSPKGAVILMGALVLGMGIPFGIILLIQLFSYRIEGHDDLERLTRLPIVADVPVASDSVKNAAGIVVQANKNNQIDEIFRSMRTNIQFMMKENEQVILFTSSTSGEGKTFLAANLAVSFALLGKKVVLCGLDIRKPALGRLFGLKDRTMGATQLLAKESVTESDLLTSICPSGVNENLDLILAGPTPPNPTELLARQNMHDIIEMLKKQYDYIILDTAPVGLVSDTLQIARYSNVNCYVCRADYTPKSNMGIVNSLVTENKLTNCCVILNGVDMSKKKYGYYYGYGKYGKYGRYGYGRYGYGKYGYGKYGYGNYGNYGSYADSRYSNKDDDSIKK
;
A
#
# COMPACT_ATOMS: atom_id res chain seq x y z
N MET A 1 -44.95 -34.35 38.27
CA MET A 1 -44.60 -32.93 38.27
C MET A 1 -43.21 -32.80 37.61
N ILE A 2 -43.21 -32.58 36.34
CA ILE A 2 -41.97 -32.31 35.56
C ILE A 2 -41.74 -30.81 35.65
N ASP A 3 -40.58 -30.46 36.10
CA ASP A 3 -40.16 -29.11 36.44
C ASP A 3 -40.18 -28.20 35.19
N GLU A 4 -41.23 -27.41 35.04
CA GLU A 4 -41.46 -26.48 33.90
C GLU A 4 -40.39 -25.37 33.81
N SER A 5 -39.65 -25.11 34.91
CA SER A 5 -38.59 -24.09 34.91
C SER A 5 -37.39 -24.49 34.08
N LYS A 6 -37.05 -25.77 34.00
CA LYS A 6 -35.92 -26.26 33.17
C LYS A 6 -36.20 -26.30 31.67
N VAL A 7 -37.48 -26.31 31.28
CA VAL A 7 -37.88 -26.27 29.86
C VAL A 7 -37.82 -24.83 29.34
N ILE A 8 -38.08 -23.83 30.19
CA ILE A 8 -38.05 -22.42 29.84
C ILE A 8 -36.61 -21.91 29.71
N ASP A 9 -35.69 -22.32 30.65
CA ASP A 9 -34.27 -21.97 30.56
C ASP A 9 -33.59 -22.59 29.33
N GLY A 10 -33.89 -23.84 29.00
CA GLY A 10 -33.39 -24.49 27.77
C GLY A 10 -33.91 -23.90 26.46
N LEU A 11 -35.01 -23.15 26.51
CA LEU A 11 -35.58 -22.43 25.36
C LEU A 11 -35.02 -21.02 25.21
N GLN A 12 -34.59 -20.40 26.31
CA GLN A 12 -33.89 -19.09 26.28
C GLN A 12 -32.44 -19.21 25.80
N GLU A 13 -31.69 -20.22 26.26
CA GLU A 13 -30.32 -20.46 25.79
C GLU A 13 -30.22 -20.83 24.31
N LYS A 14 -31.26 -21.47 23.74
CA LYS A 14 -31.34 -21.72 22.29
C LYS A 14 -31.75 -20.50 21.47
N SER A 15 -32.31 -19.45 22.07
CA SER A 15 -32.70 -18.23 21.36
C SER A 15 -31.56 -17.26 21.18
N GLU A 16 -30.56 -17.27 22.08
CA GLU A 16 -29.39 -16.38 21.97
C GLU A 16 -28.33 -16.92 21.00
N THR A 17 -28.19 -18.26 20.90
CA THR A 17 -27.21 -18.90 20.00
C THR A 17 -27.65 -19.00 18.54
N GLN A 18 -28.91 -18.75 18.19
CA GLN A 18 -29.38 -18.74 16.81
C GLN A 18 -29.44 -17.34 16.18
N ASN A 19 -29.30 -16.29 16.95
CA ASN A 19 -29.31 -14.91 16.40
C ASN A 19 -27.94 -14.46 15.81
N GLU A 20 -26.88 -15.25 15.99
CA GLU A 20 -25.57 -14.99 15.38
C GLU A 20 -25.23 -15.87 14.17
N GLN A 21 -26.13 -16.75 13.73
CA GLN A 21 -25.89 -17.50 12.49
C GLN A 21 -26.05 -16.60 11.26
N SER A 22 -24.96 -15.81 11.09
CA SER A 22 -24.40 -15.32 9.83
C SER A 22 -25.40 -15.03 8.71
N ALA A 23 -25.63 -13.75 8.50
CA ALA A 23 -26.11 -13.17 7.22
C ALA A 23 -25.26 -13.63 5.99
N PHE A 24 -24.17 -14.35 6.22
CA PHE A 24 -23.23 -14.90 5.24
C PHE A 24 -23.27 -16.42 5.20
N SER A 25 -24.37 -16.99 4.71
CA SER A 25 -24.34 -18.39 4.32
C SER A 25 -23.64 -18.55 2.97
N PHE A 26 -22.69 -19.48 2.88
CA PHE A 26 -21.95 -19.81 1.66
C PHE A 26 -22.88 -20.18 0.49
N GLN A 27 -24.03 -20.75 0.79
CA GLN A 27 -25.08 -21.08 -0.16
C GLN A 27 -25.74 -19.82 -0.77
N ASN A 28 -25.96 -18.78 0.04
CA ASN A 28 -26.52 -17.51 -0.44
C ASN A 28 -25.52 -16.74 -1.32
N LEU A 29 -24.21 -16.78 -0.97
CA LEU A 29 -23.16 -16.19 -1.80
C LEU A 29 -23.07 -16.86 -3.16
N PHE A 30 -23.12 -18.18 -3.19
CA PHE A 30 -23.11 -18.96 -4.43
C PHE A 30 -24.34 -18.68 -5.30
N ALA A 31 -25.53 -18.61 -4.69
CA ALA A 31 -26.75 -18.25 -5.39
C ALA A 31 -26.71 -16.84 -6.01
N ILE A 32 -26.17 -15.86 -5.28
CA ILE A 32 -25.95 -14.49 -5.78
C ILE A 32 -25.02 -14.49 -6.99
N LEU A 33 -23.92 -15.23 -6.93
CA LEU A 33 -22.94 -15.33 -8.02
C LEU A 33 -23.59 -15.94 -9.27
N VAL A 34 -24.32 -17.04 -9.11
CA VAL A 34 -24.96 -17.76 -10.22
C VAL A 34 -26.10 -16.95 -10.83
N LEU A 35 -26.93 -16.30 -10.01
CA LEU A 35 -28.05 -15.51 -10.50
C LEU A 35 -27.63 -14.21 -11.22
N ASN A 36 -26.49 -13.64 -10.82
CA ASN A 36 -25.99 -12.36 -11.33
C ASN A 36 -24.69 -12.48 -12.13
N TRP A 37 -24.34 -13.68 -12.60
CA TRP A 37 -23.05 -13.96 -13.26
C TRP A 37 -22.74 -13.00 -14.42
N GLN A 38 -23.79 -12.49 -15.11
CA GLN A 38 -23.65 -11.55 -16.23
C GLN A 38 -22.97 -10.24 -15.80
N TRP A 39 -23.32 -9.71 -14.61
CA TRP A 39 -22.71 -8.48 -14.06
C TRP A 39 -21.26 -8.70 -13.62
N PHE A 40 -20.98 -9.89 -13.09
CA PHE A 40 -19.60 -10.28 -12.75
C PHE A 40 -18.75 -10.44 -14.01
N ALA A 41 -19.28 -11.09 -15.04
CA ALA A 41 -18.60 -11.25 -16.33
C ALA A 41 -18.33 -9.90 -17.00
N LEU A 42 -19.32 -9.00 -17.03
CA LEU A 42 -19.17 -7.66 -17.61
C LEU A 42 -18.15 -6.82 -16.84
N SER A 43 -18.25 -6.79 -15.51
CA SER A 43 -17.31 -6.06 -14.65
C SER A 43 -15.88 -6.59 -14.80
N LEU A 44 -15.70 -7.90 -14.77
CA LEU A 44 -14.42 -8.56 -14.96
C LEU A 44 -13.83 -8.23 -16.35
N PHE A 45 -14.64 -8.27 -17.40
CA PHE A 45 -14.20 -7.92 -18.74
C PHE A 45 -13.73 -6.46 -18.81
N ILE A 46 -14.49 -5.52 -18.25
CA ILE A 46 -14.11 -4.09 -18.23
C ILE A 46 -12.80 -3.88 -17.45
N CYS A 47 -12.68 -4.49 -16.26
CA CYS A 47 -11.48 -4.36 -15.42
C CYS A 47 -10.25 -4.97 -16.10
N LEU A 48 -10.38 -6.16 -16.73
CA LEU A 48 -9.29 -6.80 -17.46
C LEU A 48 -8.89 -6.01 -18.70
N CYS A 49 -9.85 -5.50 -19.47
CA CYS A 49 -9.56 -4.63 -20.62
C CYS A 49 -8.81 -3.35 -20.16
N GLY A 50 -9.26 -2.71 -19.08
CA GLY A 50 -8.58 -1.56 -18.49
C GLY A 50 -7.16 -1.90 -18.04
N ALA A 51 -6.96 -3.04 -17.38
CA ALA A 51 -5.64 -3.50 -16.96
C ALA A 51 -4.71 -3.80 -18.15
N LEU A 52 -5.22 -4.46 -19.21
CA LEU A 52 -4.45 -4.74 -20.42
C LEU A 52 -4.07 -3.45 -21.17
N ILE A 53 -4.98 -2.49 -21.26
CA ILE A 53 -4.71 -1.16 -21.83
C ILE A 53 -3.62 -0.48 -20.99
N TYR A 54 -3.76 -0.44 -19.67
CA TYR A 54 -2.73 0.12 -18.80
C TYR A 54 -1.36 -0.55 -18.98
N LEU A 55 -1.31 -1.90 -18.96
CA LEU A 55 -0.07 -2.67 -19.17
C LEU A 55 0.56 -2.41 -20.53
N ARG A 56 -0.25 -2.12 -21.56
CA ARG A 56 0.22 -1.83 -22.93
C ARG A 56 0.88 -0.46 -23.05
N TYR A 57 0.38 0.52 -22.26
CA TYR A 57 0.83 1.91 -22.36
C TYR A 57 1.77 2.36 -21.24
N ALA A 58 1.78 1.67 -20.10
CA ALA A 58 2.67 1.99 -18.99
C ALA A 58 4.14 1.83 -19.41
N THR A 59 4.96 2.86 -19.18
CA THR A 59 6.39 2.80 -19.47
C THR A 59 7.09 1.83 -18.52
N PRO A 60 7.80 0.80 -19.04
CA PRO A 60 8.49 -0.15 -18.18
C PRO A 60 9.66 0.49 -17.45
N THR A 61 9.89 0.08 -16.21
CA THR A 61 11.10 0.37 -15.45
C THR A 61 11.83 -0.94 -15.14
N TYR A 62 13.14 -0.88 -15.24
CA TYR A 62 14.04 -2.01 -15.15
C TYR A 62 14.99 -1.82 -13.98
N LYS A 63 15.30 -2.92 -13.31
CA LYS A 63 16.31 -2.99 -12.24
C LYS A 63 17.60 -3.53 -12.84
N MET A 64 18.68 -2.85 -12.52
CA MET A 64 20.04 -3.22 -12.86
C MET A 64 20.89 -3.20 -11.62
N SER A 65 21.87 -4.08 -11.53
CA SER A 65 22.78 -4.15 -10.40
C SER A 65 24.23 -4.33 -10.85
N ALA A 66 25.13 -3.89 -9.99
CA ALA A 66 26.57 -4.10 -10.11
C ALA A 66 27.14 -4.38 -8.70
N LYS A 67 28.20 -5.15 -8.61
CA LYS A 67 28.93 -5.36 -7.36
C LYS A 67 30.30 -4.78 -7.45
N MET A 68 30.66 -4.00 -6.44
CA MET A 68 31.94 -3.32 -6.35
C MET A 68 32.65 -3.69 -5.04
N LEU A 69 33.90 -4.11 -5.14
CA LEU A 69 34.81 -4.26 -4.01
C LEU A 69 35.37 -2.89 -3.67
N ILE A 70 35.22 -2.43 -2.44
CA ILE A 70 35.83 -1.22 -1.90
C ILE A 70 37.07 -1.66 -1.09
N LYS A 71 38.24 -1.33 -1.59
CA LYS A 71 39.51 -1.67 -0.90
C LYS A 71 39.64 -0.80 0.35
N ASP A 72 39.76 -1.43 1.49
CA ASP A 72 40.04 -0.75 2.75
C ASP A 72 41.57 -0.69 2.93
N GLU A 73 42.15 0.50 2.87
CA GLU A 73 43.58 0.71 3.00
C GLU A 73 44.11 0.44 4.40
N ASN A 74 43.26 0.46 5.40
CA ASN A 74 43.65 0.19 6.79
C ASN A 74 44.00 -1.29 7.05
N ASN A 75 43.51 -2.21 6.20
CA ASN A 75 43.81 -3.65 6.36
C ASN A 75 45.23 -4.05 5.89
N ASN A 76 45.85 -3.30 4.99
CA ASN A 76 47.20 -3.63 4.49
C ASN A 76 48.35 -3.23 5.42
N ARG A 77 48.07 -2.45 6.48
CA ARG A 77 49.11 -2.03 7.46
C ARG A 77 49.19 -2.95 8.69
N ARG A 78 48.50 -4.08 8.71
CA ARG A 78 48.56 -5.07 9.82
C ARG A 78 49.75 -6.00 9.73
N SER A 79 50.95 -5.45 9.59
CA SER A 79 52.15 -6.23 9.79
C SER A 79 52.89 -5.72 11.01
N GLY A 80 52.83 -6.41 12.09
CA GLY A 80 53.89 -6.50 13.14
C GLY A 80 53.71 -5.72 14.45
N VAL A 81 52.92 -4.68 14.59
CA VAL A 81 52.83 -3.88 15.83
C VAL A 81 51.42 -3.78 16.44
N ASN A 82 50.39 -4.17 15.68
CA ASN A 82 49.01 -3.98 16.09
C ASN A 82 48.39 -5.07 16.99
N GLN A 83 49.17 -6.08 17.43
CA GLN A 83 48.64 -7.09 18.35
C GLN A 83 48.39 -6.54 19.76
N MET A 84 49.07 -5.44 20.12
CA MET A 84 48.87 -4.77 21.43
C MET A 84 47.72 -3.77 21.44
N LEU A 85 47.37 -3.17 20.28
CA LEU A 85 46.18 -2.31 20.13
C LEU A 85 44.91 -3.10 19.93
N ALA A 86 44.97 -4.32 19.38
CA ALA A 86 43.79 -5.18 19.22
C ALA A 86 43.20 -5.57 20.59
N ASN A 87 43.98 -5.66 21.63
CA ASN A 87 43.52 -5.93 23.00
C ASN A 87 42.81 -4.72 23.65
N MET A 88 42.93 -3.51 23.09
CA MET A 88 42.15 -2.34 23.53
C MET A 88 40.81 -2.19 22.75
N GLN A 89 40.57 -2.98 21.71
CA GLN A 89 39.30 -3.04 20.96
C GLN A 89 38.17 -3.77 21.72
N ASP A 90 38.52 -4.54 22.77
CA ASP A 90 37.52 -5.19 23.66
C ASP A 90 36.76 -4.21 24.57
N PHE A 91 37.09 -2.93 24.55
CA PHE A 91 36.32 -1.87 25.22
C PHE A 91 35.28 -1.18 24.33
N GLY A 92 34.67 -1.87 23.41
CA GLY A 92 33.30 -1.67 22.99
C GLY A 92 32.90 -0.37 22.25
N PHE A 93 33.83 0.49 21.79
CA PHE A 93 33.49 1.81 21.25
C PHE A 93 33.89 2.12 19.79
N MET A 94 34.44 1.19 19.04
CA MET A 94 34.66 1.39 17.60
C MET A 94 34.31 0.14 16.81
N THR A 95 33.08 0.05 16.29
CA THR A 95 32.70 -0.94 15.30
C THR A 95 33.35 -0.58 13.96
N ASN A 96 34.08 -1.54 13.38
CA ASN A 96 34.72 -1.44 12.06
C ASN A 96 33.76 -1.25 10.87
N SER A 97 32.46 -1.04 11.10
CA SER A 97 31.46 -0.79 10.07
C SER A 97 31.45 0.66 9.52
N ALA A 98 32.04 1.60 10.25
CA ALA A 98 32.03 3.01 9.86
C ALA A 98 32.72 3.32 8.52
N GLY A 99 33.67 2.48 8.09
CA GLY A 99 34.40 2.70 6.84
C GLY A 99 33.58 2.41 5.58
N ILE A 100 32.80 1.31 5.55
CA ILE A 100 31.95 0.95 4.41
C ILE A 100 30.71 1.83 4.35
N ASP A 101 30.11 2.13 5.48
CA ASP A 101 28.88 2.94 5.53
C ASP A 101 29.14 4.35 4.96
N ASN A 102 30.29 4.95 5.25
CA ASN A 102 30.68 6.22 4.64
C ASN A 102 30.88 6.13 3.12
N GLU A 103 31.48 5.06 2.62
CA GLU A 103 31.66 4.86 1.18
C GLU A 103 30.33 4.61 0.46
N VAL A 104 29.38 3.95 1.11
CA VAL A 104 28.01 3.78 0.62
C VAL A 104 27.30 5.13 0.45
N GLU A 105 27.42 6.02 1.44
CA GLU A 105 26.86 7.38 1.38
C GLU A 105 27.51 8.23 0.26
N ILE A 106 28.83 8.07 0.06
CA ILE A 106 29.55 8.74 -1.02
C ILE A 106 29.05 8.26 -2.38
N LEU A 107 28.86 6.95 -2.55
CA LEU A 107 28.35 6.37 -3.80
C LEU A 107 26.91 6.79 -4.12
N GLN A 108 26.11 7.14 -3.10
CA GLN A 108 24.75 7.68 -3.26
C GLN A 108 24.73 9.20 -3.39
N SER A 109 25.88 9.85 -3.32
CA SER A 109 25.94 11.31 -3.32
C SER A 109 25.50 11.91 -4.66
N ARG A 110 24.83 13.06 -4.59
CA ARG A 110 24.39 13.79 -5.79
C ARG A 110 25.59 14.33 -6.60
N ILE A 111 26.71 14.59 -5.96
CA ILE A 111 27.89 15.10 -6.66
C ILE A 111 28.50 14.02 -7.52
N LEU A 112 28.68 12.84 -6.98
CA LEU A 112 29.20 11.72 -7.76
C LEU A 112 28.26 11.35 -8.89
N ALA A 113 26.94 11.35 -8.61
CA ALA A 113 25.92 11.16 -9.64
C ALA A 113 25.96 12.28 -10.71
N ARG A 114 26.22 13.54 -10.32
CA ARG A 114 26.36 14.66 -11.25
C ARG A 114 27.55 14.49 -12.21
N ASP A 115 28.67 14.06 -11.68
CA ASP A 115 29.85 13.84 -12.50
C ASP A 115 29.60 12.74 -13.54
N ALA A 116 28.95 11.64 -13.15
CA ALA A 116 28.54 10.58 -14.07
C ALA A 116 27.48 11.08 -15.09
N VAL A 117 26.54 11.92 -14.68
CA VAL A 117 25.54 12.55 -15.56
C VAL A 117 26.19 13.46 -16.58
N ILE A 118 27.20 14.22 -16.19
CA ILE A 118 27.94 15.12 -17.11
C ILE A 118 28.75 14.31 -18.12
N ASP A 119 29.50 13.31 -17.64
CA ASP A 119 30.34 12.49 -18.51
C ASP A 119 29.53 11.73 -19.57
N LEU A 120 28.36 11.22 -19.20
CA LEU A 120 27.46 10.50 -20.11
C LEU A 120 26.42 11.41 -20.81
N LYS A 121 26.42 12.70 -20.53
CA LYS A 121 25.45 13.69 -21.04
C LYS A 121 24.00 13.34 -20.79
N LEU A 122 23.70 12.71 -19.62
CA LEU A 122 22.35 12.28 -19.27
C LEU A 122 21.40 13.42 -18.94
N TYR A 123 21.87 14.64 -18.83
CA TYR A 123 21.07 15.84 -18.70
C TYR A 123 20.30 16.18 -20.02
N VAL A 124 20.64 15.53 -21.15
CA VAL A 124 19.89 15.55 -22.38
C VAL A 124 19.13 14.26 -22.57
N GLN A 125 17.80 14.33 -22.52
CA GLN A 125 16.94 13.17 -22.70
C GLN A 125 16.23 13.20 -24.05
N TYR A 126 16.30 12.10 -24.79
CA TYR A 126 15.66 11.93 -26.10
C TYR A 126 14.44 11.03 -26.00
N TYR A 127 13.36 11.48 -26.64
CA TYR A 127 12.11 10.72 -26.74
C TYR A 127 11.72 10.56 -28.19
N ALA A 128 11.64 9.33 -28.70
CA ALA A 128 11.07 9.08 -30.02
C ALA A 128 9.54 9.00 -29.90
N TYR A 129 8.83 9.64 -30.81
CA TYR A 129 7.38 9.53 -30.91
C TYR A 129 7.00 8.24 -31.63
N GLY A 130 6.41 7.30 -30.92
CA GLY A 130 5.66 6.20 -31.53
C GLY A 130 4.23 6.64 -31.86
N ARG A 131 3.43 5.77 -32.50
CA ARG A 131 2.02 6.09 -32.85
C ARG A 131 1.17 6.49 -31.64
N ILE A 132 1.46 5.98 -30.43
CA ILE A 132 0.62 6.15 -29.25
C ILE A 132 1.44 6.45 -27.98
N SER A 133 2.71 6.04 -27.89
CA SER A 133 3.56 6.25 -26.72
C SER A 133 4.92 6.83 -27.08
N LYS A 134 5.51 7.57 -26.12
CA LYS A 134 6.87 8.09 -26.22
C LYS A 134 7.85 7.07 -25.66
N ARG A 135 8.91 6.74 -26.42
CA ARG A 135 9.99 5.84 -25.98
C ARG A 135 11.24 6.66 -25.70
N ILE A 136 11.88 6.43 -24.56
CA ILE A 136 13.20 7.01 -24.28
C ILE A 136 14.24 6.33 -25.16
N VAL A 137 15.00 7.12 -25.85
CA VAL A 137 16.12 6.71 -26.73
C VAL A 137 17.43 7.13 -26.08
N TYR A 138 18.41 6.26 -26.09
CA TYR A 138 19.73 6.52 -25.54
C TYR A 138 20.80 5.90 -26.45
N ASN A 139 21.73 6.71 -26.92
CA ASN A 139 22.80 6.36 -27.86
C ASN A 139 22.36 5.85 -29.25
N GLU A 140 21.05 5.74 -29.51
CA GLU A 140 20.46 5.32 -30.78
C GLU A 140 19.88 6.51 -31.57
N GLN A 141 19.93 7.73 -31.03
CA GLN A 141 19.41 8.92 -31.69
C GLN A 141 20.33 9.34 -32.84
N PRO A 142 19.80 9.73 -34.00
CA PRO A 142 20.62 10.13 -35.14
C PRO A 142 21.24 11.53 -35.00
N VAL A 143 20.68 12.38 -34.13
CA VAL A 143 21.16 13.74 -33.83
C VAL A 143 21.46 13.86 -32.35
N SER A 144 22.69 14.28 -32.03
CA SER A 144 23.08 14.59 -30.64
C SER A 144 22.97 16.11 -30.43
N VAL A 145 22.36 16.48 -29.30
CA VAL A 145 22.22 17.85 -28.83
C VAL A 145 23.06 18.04 -27.59
N ASP A 146 23.76 19.11 -27.48
CA ASP A 146 24.56 19.47 -26.32
C ASP A 146 24.43 20.96 -26.00
N VAL A 147 24.77 21.37 -24.79
CA VAL A 147 24.81 22.75 -24.34
C VAL A 147 26.26 23.10 -24.06
N ASP A 148 26.69 24.31 -24.36
CA ASP A 148 28.03 24.74 -24.04
C ASP A 148 28.35 24.59 -22.54
N SER A 149 29.57 24.15 -22.24
CA SER A 149 29.96 23.74 -20.86
C SER A 149 29.91 24.89 -19.85
N VAL A 150 30.11 26.12 -20.30
CA VAL A 150 30.11 27.31 -19.41
C VAL A 150 28.69 27.63 -18.96
N SER A 151 27.74 27.65 -19.91
CA SER A 151 26.33 27.85 -19.60
C SER A 151 25.80 26.74 -18.74
N LEU A 152 26.16 25.49 -19.03
CA LEU A 152 25.73 24.31 -18.25
C LEU A 152 26.22 24.38 -16.77
N ALA A 153 27.49 24.79 -16.57
CA ALA A 153 28.04 24.98 -15.23
C ALA A 153 27.34 26.13 -14.47
N GLN A 154 26.93 27.17 -15.19
CA GLN A 154 26.18 28.28 -14.61
C GLN A 154 24.75 27.85 -14.19
N TRP A 155 24.08 27.01 -14.98
CA TRP A 155 22.74 26.46 -14.59
C TRP A 155 22.78 25.70 -13.26
N ASP A 156 23.84 24.92 -13.05
CA ASP A 156 24.01 24.19 -11.79
C ASP A 156 24.22 25.13 -10.59
N LYS A 157 24.97 26.23 -10.78
CA LYS A 157 25.18 27.22 -9.70
C LYS A 157 23.89 27.98 -9.36
N GLU A 158 23.08 28.28 -10.37
CA GLU A 158 21.84 29.03 -10.22
C GLU A 158 20.63 28.14 -9.86
N LEU A 159 20.80 26.84 -9.68
CA LEU A 159 19.71 25.88 -9.39
C LEU A 159 18.91 26.25 -8.15
N LEU A 160 19.54 26.81 -7.13
CA LEU A 160 18.86 27.29 -5.90
C LEU A 160 17.90 28.43 -6.19
N GLU A 161 18.17 29.24 -7.20
CA GLU A 161 17.28 30.34 -7.62
C GLU A 161 16.13 29.86 -8.48
N GLY A 162 16.32 28.73 -9.19
CA GLY A 162 15.30 28.04 -9.99
C GLY A 162 15.88 27.19 -11.09
N ALA A 163 15.24 26.03 -11.30
CA ALA A 163 15.64 25.11 -12.36
C ALA A 163 15.39 25.69 -13.76
N LYS A 164 16.41 25.65 -14.60
CA LYS A 164 16.36 25.98 -16.03
C LYS A 164 16.21 24.69 -16.82
N SER A 165 15.34 24.66 -17.81
CA SER A 165 15.24 23.54 -18.74
C SER A 165 14.87 24.02 -20.15
N ILE A 166 15.23 23.20 -21.15
CA ILE A 166 14.89 23.44 -22.55
C ILE A 166 14.17 22.21 -23.06
N LYS A 167 13.02 22.41 -23.68
CA LYS A 167 12.30 21.35 -24.40
C LYS A 167 12.29 21.71 -25.87
N LEU A 168 12.75 20.81 -26.70
CA LEU A 168 12.77 21.05 -28.16
C LEU A 168 12.32 19.80 -28.91
N THR A 169 11.87 20.02 -30.13
CA THR A 169 11.49 18.98 -31.06
C THR A 169 12.36 19.10 -32.30
N ILE A 170 12.91 17.97 -32.71
CA ILE A 170 13.69 17.85 -33.92
C ILE A 170 12.85 17.04 -34.91
N ASN A 171 12.46 17.68 -36.02
CA ASN A 171 11.79 17.02 -37.14
C ASN A 171 12.73 16.98 -38.34
N ARG A 172 12.61 15.96 -39.16
CA ARG A 172 13.23 15.97 -40.48
C ARG A 172 12.13 16.00 -41.53
N ARG A 173 12.18 17.02 -42.39
CA ARG A 173 11.24 17.24 -43.49
C ARG A 173 11.98 17.76 -44.70
N ASN A 174 11.72 17.18 -45.88
CA ASN A 174 12.36 17.58 -47.12
C ASN A 174 13.89 17.64 -47.03
N GLN A 175 14.53 16.67 -46.38
CA GLN A 175 15.97 16.62 -46.12
C GLN A 175 16.55 17.78 -45.28
N GLN A 176 15.68 18.57 -44.63
CA GLN A 176 16.08 19.62 -43.70
C GLN A 176 15.70 19.22 -42.28
N TYR A 177 16.46 19.74 -41.30
CA TYR A 177 16.20 19.59 -39.89
C TYR A 177 15.45 20.82 -39.39
N GLU A 178 14.19 20.64 -38.98
CA GLU A 178 13.38 21.66 -38.33
C GLU A 178 13.51 21.48 -36.84
N VAL A 179 13.97 22.50 -36.13
CA VAL A 179 14.10 22.48 -34.67
C VAL A 179 13.24 23.59 -34.11
N GLU A 180 12.26 23.17 -33.30
CA GLU A 180 11.40 24.08 -32.55
C GLU A 180 11.57 23.78 -31.04
N GLY A 181 11.68 24.81 -30.21
CA GLY A 181 11.87 24.61 -28.78
C GLY A 181 11.43 25.79 -27.94
N GLU A 182 11.32 25.51 -26.69
CA GLU A 182 10.96 26.46 -25.63
C GLU A 182 11.94 26.36 -24.47
N THR A 183 12.25 27.50 -23.90
CA THR A 183 13.03 27.63 -22.66
C THR A 183 12.10 27.78 -21.46
N PHE A 184 12.46 27.15 -20.36
CA PHE A 184 11.66 27.15 -19.13
C PHE A 184 12.50 27.56 -17.93
N TYR A 185 11.91 28.42 -17.07
CA TYR A 185 12.43 28.75 -15.74
C TYR A 185 11.36 28.48 -14.67
N LYS A 186 11.71 27.73 -13.66
CA LYS A 186 10.74 27.27 -12.64
C LYS A 186 9.47 26.64 -13.24
N GLY A 187 9.62 25.94 -14.36
CA GLY A 187 8.50 25.27 -15.06
C GLY A 187 7.61 26.20 -15.91
N LYS A 188 7.88 27.51 -15.94
CA LYS A 188 7.18 28.47 -16.80
C LYS A 188 7.97 28.71 -18.07
N SER A 189 7.31 28.76 -19.23
CA SER A 189 7.94 29.13 -20.51
C SER A 189 8.43 30.58 -20.44
N THR A 190 9.70 30.80 -20.81
CA THR A 190 10.36 32.10 -20.80
C THR A 190 10.71 32.59 -22.21
N GLY A 191 10.76 31.67 -23.17
CA GLY A 191 11.04 32.03 -24.56
C GLY A 191 10.80 30.85 -25.49
N SER A 192 10.63 31.10 -26.78
CA SER A 192 10.52 30.08 -27.82
C SER A 192 11.50 30.39 -28.94
N PHE A 193 11.98 29.35 -29.61
CA PHE A 193 12.86 29.47 -30.76
C PHE A 193 12.50 28.43 -31.82
N ALA A 194 12.69 28.79 -33.08
CA ALA A 194 12.57 27.88 -34.21
C ALA A 194 13.68 28.14 -35.20
N LYS A 195 14.30 27.08 -35.74
CA LYS A 195 15.35 27.19 -36.74
C LYS A 195 15.42 25.96 -37.63
N GLU A 196 15.75 26.18 -38.88
CA GLU A 196 15.94 25.13 -39.90
C GLU A 196 17.40 24.99 -40.28
N PHE A 197 17.87 23.76 -40.50
CA PHE A 197 19.22 23.44 -40.93
C PHE A 197 19.21 22.49 -42.13
N LYS A 198 20.10 22.73 -43.08
CA LYS A 198 20.29 21.79 -44.19
C LYS A 198 21.29 20.67 -43.85
N THR A 199 22.28 20.97 -43.01
CA THR A 199 23.36 20.06 -42.63
C THR A 199 23.71 20.18 -41.16
N LEU A 200 24.27 19.14 -40.58
CA LEU A 200 24.89 19.11 -39.25
C LEU A 200 26.41 19.04 -39.40
N PRO A 201 27.23 19.68 -38.52
CA PRO A 201 26.84 20.33 -37.26
C PRO A 201 26.18 21.70 -37.44
N ALA A 202 25.30 22.07 -36.47
CA ALA A 202 24.59 23.33 -36.45
C ALA A 202 24.44 23.87 -35.03
N ASN A 203 24.25 25.17 -34.86
CA ASN A 203 24.13 25.80 -33.55
C ASN A 203 22.90 26.70 -33.46
N ILE A 204 22.27 26.74 -32.31
CA ILE A 204 21.21 27.67 -31.95
C ILE A 204 21.62 28.44 -30.69
N ARG A 205 21.60 29.76 -30.75
CA ARG A 205 21.78 30.60 -29.56
C ARG A 205 20.42 30.82 -28.89
N THR A 206 20.34 30.47 -27.61
CA THR A 206 19.16 30.67 -26.77
C THR A 206 19.53 31.59 -25.61
N ASP A 207 18.53 32.03 -24.84
CA ASP A 207 18.75 32.85 -23.64
C ASP A 207 19.52 32.07 -22.54
N TYR A 208 19.57 30.75 -22.65
CA TYR A 208 20.21 29.87 -21.67
C TYR A 208 21.54 29.27 -22.12
N GLY A 209 22.04 29.66 -23.28
CA GLY A 209 23.31 29.21 -23.82
C GLY A 209 23.22 28.77 -25.30
N VAL A 210 24.32 28.25 -25.79
CA VAL A 210 24.41 27.78 -27.19
C VAL A 210 24.13 26.29 -27.25
N LEU A 211 23.09 25.92 -28.00
CA LEU A 211 22.77 24.53 -28.32
C LEU A 211 23.57 24.11 -29.55
N MET A 212 24.29 23.01 -29.39
CA MET A 212 25.07 22.39 -30.43
C MET A 212 24.40 21.13 -30.93
N PHE A 213 24.14 21.05 -32.23
CA PHE A 213 23.55 19.88 -32.88
C PHE A 213 24.62 19.19 -33.73
N THR A 214 24.87 17.93 -33.45
CA THR A 214 25.86 17.10 -34.13
C THR A 214 25.24 15.80 -34.60
N LYS A 215 25.83 15.21 -35.64
CA LYS A 215 25.41 13.89 -36.13
C LYS A 215 25.93 12.81 -35.17
N ASN A 216 25.06 11.93 -34.74
CA ASN A 216 25.42 10.77 -33.93
C ASN A 216 25.42 9.49 -34.79
N GLY A 217 26.61 8.92 -35.00
CA GLY A 217 26.77 7.70 -35.82
C GLY A 217 26.67 7.93 -37.35
N LYS A 218 26.46 6.83 -38.07
CA LYS A 218 26.38 6.80 -39.53
C LYS A 218 24.95 6.96 -40.05
N GLU A 219 23.96 6.70 -39.24
CA GLU A 219 22.56 6.75 -39.65
C GLU A 219 22.08 8.20 -39.79
N VAL A 220 21.38 8.45 -40.86
CA VAL A 220 20.75 9.73 -41.12
C VAL A 220 19.30 9.64 -40.66
N MET A 221 18.83 10.62 -39.95
CA MET A 221 17.41 10.69 -39.52
C MET A 221 16.50 10.55 -40.76
N GLU A 222 15.55 9.63 -40.71
CA GLU A 222 14.59 9.43 -41.81
C GLU A 222 13.59 10.60 -41.89
N ASP A 223 13.15 10.93 -43.10
CA ASP A 223 12.14 11.98 -43.33
C ASP A 223 10.82 11.57 -42.66
N GLY A 224 10.20 12.53 -41.95
CA GLY A 224 8.98 12.29 -41.17
C GLY A 224 9.19 11.78 -39.76
N THR A 225 10.41 11.46 -39.32
CA THR A 225 10.71 11.12 -37.93
C THR A 225 10.75 12.37 -37.06
N ARG A 226 10.32 12.19 -35.80
CA ARG A 226 10.24 13.27 -34.82
C ARG A 226 10.81 12.81 -33.47
N TYR A 227 11.76 13.59 -32.97
CA TYR A 227 12.35 13.41 -31.65
C TYR A 227 12.03 14.60 -30.75
N MET A 228 11.58 14.36 -29.55
CA MET A 228 11.51 15.38 -28.49
C MET A 228 12.75 15.25 -27.63
N VAL A 229 13.43 16.37 -27.40
CA VAL A 229 14.61 16.45 -26.55
C VAL A 229 14.28 17.33 -25.35
N THR A 230 14.62 16.87 -24.17
CA THR A 230 14.51 17.66 -22.95
C THR A 230 15.90 17.80 -22.36
N ILE A 231 16.34 19.03 -22.11
CA ILE A 231 17.60 19.34 -21.48
C ILE A 231 17.29 19.93 -20.11
N SER A 232 17.80 19.28 -19.08
CA SER A 232 17.67 19.71 -17.68
C SER A 232 19.03 20.08 -17.10
N THR A 233 19.08 20.64 -15.91
CA THR A 233 20.37 20.86 -15.24
C THR A 233 21.02 19.54 -14.85
N PRO A 234 22.36 19.41 -14.93
CA PRO A 234 23.06 18.21 -14.50
C PRO A 234 22.73 17.81 -13.07
N MET A 235 22.61 18.75 -12.15
CA MET A 235 22.29 18.50 -10.75
C MET A 235 20.84 18.01 -10.55
N GLU A 236 19.88 18.46 -11.36
CA GLU A 236 18.50 17.96 -11.34
C GLU A 236 18.48 16.49 -11.75
N MET A 237 19.19 16.14 -12.83
CA MET A 237 19.32 14.76 -13.27
C MET A 237 20.11 13.91 -12.28
N ALA A 238 21.16 14.45 -11.68
CA ALA A 238 21.88 13.78 -10.60
C ALA A 238 20.97 13.45 -9.41
N THR A 239 20.10 14.38 -9.05
CA THR A 239 19.11 14.16 -7.99
C THR A 239 18.12 13.05 -8.36
N TYR A 240 17.72 12.95 -9.63
CA TYR A 240 16.92 11.84 -10.12
C TYR A 240 17.64 10.50 -9.97
N TYR A 241 18.90 10.40 -10.39
CA TYR A 241 19.69 9.16 -10.26
C TYR A 241 19.99 8.82 -8.82
N ALA A 242 20.37 9.79 -7.99
CA ALA A 242 20.62 9.60 -6.56
C ALA A 242 19.40 9.07 -5.78
N LYS A 243 18.18 9.42 -6.22
CA LYS A 243 16.94 8.87 -5.64
C LYS A 243 16.62 7.45 -6.12
N ASN A 244 17.07 7.08 -7.31
CA ASN A 244 16.76 5.80 -7.94
C ASN A 244 17.87 4.78 -7.80
N ILE A 245 19.05 5.18 -7.30
CA ILE A 245 20.13 4.28 -6.91
C ILE A 245 20.00 3.91 -5.45
N THR A 246 20.25 2.64 -5.15
CA THR A 246 20.39 2.13 -3.79
C THR A 246 21.71 1.40 -3.71
N VAL A 247 22.55 1.78 -2.78
CA VAL A 247 23.82 1.11 -2.51
C VAL A 247 23.72 0.49 -1.13
N ALA A 248 24.05 -0.78 -1.03
CA ALA A 248 24.04 -1.51 0.24
C ALA A 248 25.21 -2.46 0.31
N PRO A 249 25.82 -2.67 1.49
CA PRO A 249 26.82 -3.72 1.67
C PRO A 249 26.18 -5.09 1.48
N THR A 250 26.86 -5.99 0.77
CA THR A 250 26.35 -7.35 0.53
C THR A 250 26.25 -8.14 1.84
N SER A 251 27.13 -7.87 2.82
CA SER A 251 27.03 -8.36 4.19
C SER A 251 27.79 -7.43 5.14
N LYS A 252 27.49 -7.51 6.45
CA LYS A 252 28.13 -6.68 7.47
C LYS A 252 29.64 -6.93 7.64
N GLN A 253 30.17 -8.02 7.07
CA GLN A 253 31.56 -8.43 7.22
C GLN A 253 32.38 -8.31 5.92
N THR A 254 31.78 -7.87 4.83
CA THR A 254 32.44 -7.78 3.52
C THR A 254 32.58 -6.34 3.07
N SER A 255 33.69 -6.03 2.42
CA SER A 255 33.93 -4.74 1.76
C SER A 255 33.32 -4.67 0.34
N ILE A 256 32.23 -5.41 0.10
CA ILE A 256 31.55 -5.46 -1.19
C ILE A 256 30.24 -4.69 -1.08
N ALA A 257 30.09 -3.66 -1.92
CA ALA A 257 28.86 -2.90 -2.07
C ALA A 257 28.10 -3.39 -3.31
N GLU A 258 26.80 -3.61 -3.17
CA GLU A 258 25.87 -3.84 -4.26
C GLU A 258 25.19 -2.53 -4.63
N LEU A 259 25.38 -2.10 -5.87
CA LEU A 259 24.75 -0.92 -6.44
C LEU A 259 23.53 -1.36 -7.24
N THR A 260 22.37 -0.90 -6.88
CA THR A 260 21.11 -1.21 -7.59
C THR A 260 20.51 0.08 -8.14
N LEU A 261 20.19 0.09 -9.43
CA LEU A 261 19.55 1.24 -10.10
C LEU A 261 18.24 0.82 -10.76
N THR A 262 17.24 1.68 -10.68
CA THR A 262 16.00 1.54 -11.45
C THR A 262 15.90 2.62 -12.52
N ASP A 263 15.84 2.22 -13.80
CA ASP A 263 15.72 3.16 -14.92
C ASP A 263 14.71 2.65 -15.96
N LYS A 264 14.24 3.55 -16.80
CA LYS A 264 13.33 3.27 -17.94
C LYS A 264 14.06 2.72 -19.16
N ASN A 265 15.38 2.89 -19.26
CA ASN A 265 16.23 2.37 -20.34
C ASN A 265 17.37 1.54 -19.73
N VAL A 266 17.45 0.27 -20.12
CA VAL A 266 18.45 -0.66 -19.59
C VAL A 266 19.87 -0.20 -19.89
N ARG A 267 20.17 0.12 -21.15
CA ARG A 267 21.53 0.52 -21.56
C ARG A 267 22.01 1.76 -20.82
N ARG A 268 21.14 2.76 -20.71
CA ARG A 268 21.42 3.99 -19.98
C ARG A 268 21.76 3.74 -18.51
N GLY A 269 21.01 2.83 -17.85
CA GLY A 269 21.25 2.49 -16.46
C GLY A 269 22.54 1.68 -16.25
N LEU A 270 22.87 0.75 -17.17
CA LEU A 270 24.14 0.03 -17.14
C LEU A 270 25.32 0.97 -17.29
N ASP A 271 25.30 1.86 -18.30
CA ASP A 271 26.34 2.85 -18.55
C ASP A 271 26.50 3.79 -17.34
N PHE A 272 25.37 4.20 -16.70
CA PHE A 272 25.44 5.04 -15.50
C PHE A 272 26.12 4.33 -14.32
N LEU A 273 25.80 3.08 -14.03
CA LEU A 273 26.44 2.30 -12.95
C LEU A 273 27.93 2.11 -13.21
N SER A 274 28.32 1.83 -14.45
CA SER A 274 29.72 1.73 -14.87
C SER A 274 30.44 3.06 -14.67
N GLN A 275 29.89 4.16 -15.20
CA GLN A 275 30.50 5.48 -15.11
C GLN A 275 30.56 6.01 -13.69
N LEU A 276 29.57 5.69 -12.85
CA LEU A 276 29.59 6.04 -11.43
C LEU A 276 30.82 5.47 -10.72
N THR A 277 31.20 4.23 -11.05
CA THR A 277 32.41 3.60 -10.50
C THR A 277 33.68 4.30 -11.00
N VAL A 278 33.71 4.70 -12.28
CA VAL A 278 34.84 5.47 -12.84
C VAL A 278 34.97 6.83 -12.13
N CYS A 279 33.85 7.55 -11.97
CA CYS A 279 33.84 8.84 -11.26
C CYS A 279 34.28 8.70 -9.80
N TYR A 280 33.81 7.62 -9.12
CA TYR A 280 34.24 7.32 -7.74
C TYR A 280 35.75 7.14 -7.64
N ASN A 281 36.36 6.32 -8.53
CA ASN A 281 37.81 6.11 -8.54
C ASN A 281 38.56 7.39 -8.90
N ARG A 282 38.07 8.15 -9.87
CA ARG A 282 38.66 9.45 -10.25
C ARG A 282 38.69 10.41 -9.06
N GLN A 283 37.58 10.49 -8.30
CA GLN A 283 37.51 11.36 -7.12
C GLN A 283 38.40 10.85 -5.99
N ALA A 284 38.37 9.55 -5.68
CA ALA A 284 39.22 8.96 -4.64
C ALA A 284 40.72 9.14 -4.95
N ASN A 285 41.13 8.97 -6.21
CA ASN A 285 42.48 9.21 -6.65
C ASN A 285 42.85 10.70 -6.59
N ALA A 286 41.96 11.62 -6.93
CA ALA A 286 42.19 13.06 -6.80
C ALA A 286 42.42 13.46 -5.32
N ASP A 287 41.60 12.93 -4.42
CA ASP A 287 41.73 13.19 -2.98
C ASP A 287 43.08 12.68 -2.42
N LYS A 288 43.51 11.46 -2.83
CA LYS A 288 44.83 10.93 -2.46
C LYS A 288 45.99 11.76 -2.99
N ASN A 289 45.87 12.15 -4.25
CA ASN A 289 46.88 12.98 -4.91
C ASN A 289 47.02 14.35 -4.23
N GLU A 290 45.91 14.94 -3.76
CA GLU A 290 45.97 16.19 -3.00
C GLU A 290 46.78 16.07 -1.70
N ILE A 291 46.57 14.96 -0.94
CA ILE A 291 47.35 14.68 0.27
C ILE A 291 48.82 14.52 -0.10
N ALA A 292 49.13 13.71 -1.10
CA ALA A 292 50.50 13.45 -1.52
C ALA A 292 51.19 14.72 -2.00
N LEU A 293 50.54 15.57 -2.78
CA LEU A 293 51.06 16.83 -3.23
C LEU A 293 51.34 17.81 -2.08
N LYS A 294 50.41 17.90 -1.10
CA LYS A 294 50.61 18.73 0.10
C LYS A 294 51.79 18.22 0.98
N THR A 295 51.90 16.90 1.06
CA THR A 295 53.02 16.26 1.77
C THR A 295 54.37 16.53 1.05
N GLU A 296 54.37 16.46 -0.29
CA GLU A 296 55.55 16.77 -1.12
C GLU A 296 55.98 18.23 -0.96
N GLU A 297 55.02 19.17 -1.05
CA GLU A 297 55.28 20.63 -0.87
C GLU A 297 55.90 20.88 0.52
N PHE A 298 55.37 20.24 1.58
CA PHE A 298 55.88 20.35 2.92
C PHE A 298 57.33 19.82 3.02
N ILE A 299 57.59 18.59 2.51
CA ILE A 299 58.90 17.97 2.54
C ILE A 299 59.94 18.79 1.79
N ASN A 300 59.57 19.27 0.60
CA ASN A 300 60.48 20.10 -0.24
C ASN A 300 60.83 21.40 0.47
N SER A 301 59.86 22.11 1.04
CA SER A 301 60.10 23.33 1.82
C SER A 301 61.02 23.05 3.04
N ARG A 302 60.88 21.86 3.64
CA ARG A 302 61.72 21.50 4.78
C ARG A 302 63.14 21.10 4.37
N LEU A 303 63.25 20.37 3.25
CA LEU A 303 64.58 20.03 2.69
C LEU A 303 65.40 21.28 2.35
N GLU A 304 64.79 22.28 1.71
CA GLU A 304 65.46 23.55 1.38
C GLU A 304 65.99 24.24 2.66
N LYS A 305 65.18 24.29 3.71
CA LYS A 305 65.59 24.91 4.96
C LYS A 305 66.77 24.16 5.64
N ILE A 306 66.73 22.82 5.67
CA ILE A 306 67.77 21.99 6.26
C ILE A 306 69.04 22.04 5.40
N ASP A 307 68.93 22.07 4.10
CA ASP A 307 70.08 22.20 3.20
C ASP A 307 70.83 23.49 3.46
N MET A 308 70.14 24.62 3.61
CA MET A 308 70.74 25.90 4.00
C MET A 308 71.36 25.81 5.41
N GLU A 309 70.71 25.20 6.39
CA GLU A 309 71.23 25.05 7.74
C GLU A 309 72.43 24.10 7.81
N LEU A 310 72.48 23.06 7.02
CA LEU A 310 73.60 22.13 6.89
C LEU A 310 74.77 22.79 6.24
N GLY A 311 74.54 23.50 5.10
CA GLY A 311 75.58 24.28 4.42
C GLY A 311 76.26 25.33 5.34
N ASN A 312 75.47 26.02 6.18
CA ASN A 312 75.97 26.97 7.16
C ASN A 312 76.80 26.23 8.22
N THR A 313 76.38 25.08 8.73
CA THR A 313 77.08 24.30 9.74
C THR A 313 78.37 23.69 9.17
N GLU A 314 78.37 23.25 7.90
CA GLU A 314 79.52 22.76 7.17
C GLU A 314 80.57 23.90 6.96
N GLY A 315 80.06 25.07 6.60
CA GLY A 315 80.89 26.28 6.48
C GLY A 315 81.54 26.73 7.82
N GLU A 316 80.74 26.61 8.93
CA GLU A 316 81.31 26.86 10.27
C GLU A 316 82.34 25.83 10.62
N LEU A 317 82.09 24.55 10.33
CA LEU A 317 83.05 23.46 10.59
C LEU A 317 84.32 23.65 9.76
N GLU A 318 84.15 23.97 8.48
CA GLU A 318 85.35 24.25 7.64
C GLU A 318 86.16 25.46 8.13
N SER A 319 85.50 26.56 8.46
CA SER A 319 86.08 27.80 8.96
C SER A 319 86.80 27.58 10.30
N TYR A 320 86.17 26.75 11.16
CA TYR A 320 86.81 26.41 12.42
C TYR A 320 88.08 25.55 12.26
N LYS A 321 87.98 24.50 11.37
CA LYS A 321 89.14 23.63 11.04
C LYS A 321 90.30 24.42 10.40
N LYS A 322 90.02 25.35 9.50
CA LYS A 322 90.96 26.20 8.83
C LYS A 322 91.63 27.14 9.81
N ARG A 323 90.92 27.75 10.77
CA ARG A 323 91.44 28.71 11.73
C ARG A 323 92.37 28.06 12.83
N HIS A 324 92.08 26.80 13.16
CA HIS A 324 92.77 26.16 14.30
C HIS A 324 93.75 25.05 13.94
N THR A 325 94.02 24.77 12.67
CA THR A 325 95.03 23.81 12.13
C THR A 325 94.96 22.43 12.84
N VAL A 326 93.83 21.88 13.15
CA VAL A 326 93.71 20.67 13.92
C VAL A 326 93.85 19.44 13.03
N THR A 327 95.02 18.74 13.10
CA THR A 327 95.17 17.40 12.57
C THR A 327 95.63 16.49 13.73
N LYS A 328 94.81 15.54 14.13
CA LYS A 328 95.02 14.33 14.95
C LYS A 328 95.48 14.51 16.39
N LEU A 329 94.59 14.26 17.31
CA LEU A 329 94.82 13.73 18.64
C LEU A 329 94.20 12.34 18.71
N GLU A 330 95.12 11.34 18.75
CA GLU A 330 94.75 9.93 18.67
C GLU A 330 94.87 9.21 20.00
N ALA A 331 94.05 8.28 20.15
CA ALA A 331 94.11 6.96 20.77
C ALA A 331 93.34 6.76 22.08
N ASP A 332 93.50 7.60 23.14
CA ASP A 332 92.79 7.34 24.39
C ASP A 332 91.42 7.99 24.51
N ALA A 333 91.16 8.94 23.69
CA ALA A 333 89.85 9.53 23.51
C ALA A 333 88.95 8.57 22.67
N ALA A 334 89.51 7.68 21.87
CA ALA A 334 88.74 6.87 20.90
C ALA A 334 87.68 5.94 21.55
N LEU A 335 88.05 5.35 22.69
CA LEU A 335 87.06 4.41 23.33
C LEU A 335 85.90 5.14 24.04
N SER A 336 86.28 6.26 24.72
CA SER A 336 85.23 7.14 25.33
C SER A 336 84.49 7.95 24.26
N LEU A 337 85.19 8.26 23.15
CA LEU A 337 84.55 8.89 21.97
C LEU A 337 83.53 7.96 21.28
N THR A 338 83.84 6.69 21.15
CA THR A 338 82.93 5.74 20.45
C THR A 338 81.60 5.59 21.23
N GLN A 339 81.65 5.47 22.53
CA GLN A 339 80.45 5.38 23.35
C GLN A 339 79.74 6.74 23.47
N SER A 340 80.45 7.84 23.55
CA SER A 340 79.89 9.18 23.47
C SER A 340 79.22 9.40 22.15
N SER A 341 79.86 8.98 21.04
CA SER A 341 79.26 9.07 19.66
C SER A 341 77.97 8.25 19.49
N GLU A 342 77.93 7.07 20.12
CA GLU A 342 76.71 6.24 20.04
C GLU A 342 75.54 6.89 20.78
N TYR A 343 75.74 7.43 21.98
CA TYR A 343 74.70 8.14 22.72
C TYR A 343 74.39 9.45 22.03
N GLU A 344 75.28 10.04 21.37
CA GLU A 344 75.12 11.27 20.59
C GLU A 344 74.26 11.05 19.31
N THR A 345 74.50 9.97 18.59
CA THR A 345 73.71 9.57 17.47
C THR A 345 72.23 9.36 17.92
N LYS A 346 72.05 8.63 19.02
CA LYS A 346 70.70 8.39 19.60
C LYS A 346 70.07 9.68 20.10
N LEU A 347 70.84 10.61 20.68
CA LEU A 347 70.33 11.93 21.08
C LEU A 347 69.97 12.76 19.88
N THR A 348 70.70 12.65 18.81
CA THR A 348 70.44 13.24 17.50
C THR A 348 69.10 12.78 16.89
N GLU A 349 68.87 11.46 16.91
CA GLU A 349 67.59 10.88 16.44
C GLU A 349 66.43 11.38 17.29
N ALA A 350 66.60 11.42 18.63
CA ALA A 350 65.56 11.92 19.51
C ALA A 350 65.25 13.41 19.27
N ASN A 351 66.27 14.26 19.04
CA ASN A 351 66.10 15.66 18.69
C ASN A 351 65.39 15.82 17.35
N ALA A 352 65.71 15.01 16.33
CA ALA A 352 65.05 15.03 15.05
C ALA A 352 63.56 14.72 15.20
N GLN A 353 63.19 13.72 16.00
CA GLN A 353 61.78 13.37 16.25
C GLN A 353 61.04 14.52 16.98
N ILE A 354 61.67 15.18 17.96
CA ILE A 354 61.07 16.34 18.64
C ILE A 354 60.80 17.46 17.64
N HIS A 355 61.74 17.78 16.78
CA HIS A 355 61.57 18.82 15.78
C HIS A 355 60.45 18.50 14.80
N LEU A 356 60.31 17.26 14.38
CA LEU A 356 59.17 16.83 13.51
C LEU A 356 57.82 17.01 14.20
N MET A 357 57.76 16.63 15.50
CA MET A 357 56.53 16.79 16.31
C MET A 357 56.19 18.27 16.54
N ASP A 358 57.17 19.10 16.83
CA ASP A 358 56.98 20.55 17.01
C ASP A 358 56.52 21.21 15.71
N TYR A 359 57.02 20.77 14.58
CA TYR A 359 56.60 21.25 13.26
C TYR A 359 55.15 20.89 12.95
N LEU A 360 54.77 19.64 13.19
CA LEU A 360 53.38 19.23 13.03
C LEU A 360 52.45 19.98 13.95
N ARG A 361 52.88 20.20 15.18
CA ARG A 361 52.11 20.97 16.15
C ARG A 361 51.91 22.41 15.66
N GLU A 362 52.96 23.08 15.20
CA GLU A 362 52.87 24.44 14.64
C GLU A 362 51.88 24.48 13.44
N TYR A 363 51.94 23.45 12.60
CA TYR A 363 51.00 23.33 11.47
C TYR A 363 49.53 23.16 11.94
N VAL A 364 49.31 22.29 12.94
CA VAL A 364 47.96 22.01 13.50
C VAL A 364 47.46 23.19 14.33
N ASP A 365 48.31 23.95 14.99
CA ASP A 365 47.93 25.12 15.80
C ASP A 365 47.72 26.39 14.97
N ASN A 366 48.17 26.43 13.73
CA ASN A 366 47.97 27.56 12.84
C ASN A 366 46.51 27.70 12.40
N PRO A 367 45.80 28.79 12.75
CA PRO A 367 44.40 29.01 12.38
C PRO A 367 44.17 28.98 10.86
N ALA A 368 45.18 29.34 10.06
CA ALA A 368 45.11 29.31 8.60
C ALA A 368 44.98 27.88 8.04
N ASN A 369 45.30 26.85 8.83
CA ASN A 369 45.27 25.45 8.45
C ASN A 369 44.09 24.69 9.08
N THR A 370 43.19 25.35 9.77
CA THR A 370 41.97 24.75 10.31
C THR A 370 41.13 24.10 9.20
N TYR A 371 40.79 22.84 9.44
CA TYR A 371 40.04 22.00 8.46
C TYR A 371 40.77 21.77 7.12
N LYS A 372 42.06 21.92 7.07
CA LYS A 372 42.91 21.52 5.95
C LYS A 372 43.62 20.20 6.25
N ILE A 373 44.03 19.51 5.20
CA ILE A 373 44.79 18.26 5.25
C ILE A 373 46.11 18.50 5.99
N ILE A 374 46.40 17.69 7.03
CA ILE A 374 47.65 17.69 7.76
C ILE A 374 48.64 16.79 7.01
N PRO A 375 49.88 17.26 6.76
CA PRO A 375 50.87 16.41 6.11
C PRO A 375 51.07 15.10 6.89
N SER A 376 50.97 13.98 6.19
CA SER A 376 51.14 12.63 6.74
C SER A 376 52.40 11.98 6.17
N ASN A 377 52.91 10.94 6.79
CA ASN A 377 54.10 10.19 6.34
C ASN A 377 55.44 10.97 6.34
N ILE A 378 55.57 11.90 7.25
CA ILE A 378 56.81 12.73 7.40
C ILE A 378 57.95 12.04 8.19
N GLY A 379 57.84 10.76 8.53
CA GLY A 379 58.89 10.00 9.26
C GLY A 379 58.82 10.06 10.77
N MET A 380 57.66 10.37 11.33
CA MET A 380 57.40 10.32 12.74
C MET A 380 57.27 8.86 13.22
N ASN A 381 57.94 8.51 14.31
CA ASN A 381 57.90 7.14 14.86
C ASN A 381 56.69 6.90 15.76
N ASP A 382 55.90 7.92 16.08
CA ASP A 382 54.69 7.79 16.90
C ASP A 382 53.48 7.33 16.08
N GLN A 383 53.12 6.06 16.24
CA GLN A 383 52.01 5.42 15.53
C GLN A 383 50.64 6.03 15.90
N ALA A 384 50.52 6.46 17.18
CA ALA A 384 49.23 7.02 17.64
C ALA A 384 48.93 8.35 16.94
N SER A 385 49.92 9.28 16.92
CA SER A 385 49.77 10.56 16.23
C SER A 385 49.56 10.37 14.71
N THR A 386 50.28 9.43 14.10
CA THR A 386 50.17 9.14 12.66
C THR A 386 48.77 8.60 12.32
N SER A 387 48.21 7.73 13.15
CA SER A 387 46.87 7.18 12.99
C SER A 387 45.78 8.27 13.13
N LEU A 388 45.93 9.14 14.15
CA LEU A 388 44.98 10.26 14.35
C LEU A 388 45.04 11.28 13.21
N ILE A 389 46.23 11.57 12.68
CA ILE A 389 46.38 12.44 11.51
C ILE A 389 45.70 11.82 10.26
N GLY A 390 45.86 10.49 10.10
CA GLY A 390 45.15 9.77 9.03
C GLY A 390 43.63 9.88 9.14
N ALA A 391 43.08 9.68 10.34
CA ALA A 391 41.64 9.81 10.62
C ALA A 391 41.16 11.26 10.38
N TYR A 392 41.93 12.25 10.84
CA TYR A 392 41.62 13.67 10.60
C TYR A 392 41.56 13.98 9.10
N ASN A 393 42.57 13.56 8.33
CA ASN A 393 42.64 13.80 6.90
C ASN A 393 41.45 13.16 6.18
N GLN A 394 41.05 11.96 6.57
CA GLN A 394 39.84 11.33 6.04
C GLN A 394 38.59 12.15 6.36
N ALA A 395 38.43 12.57 7.61
CA ALA A 395 37.29 13.39 8.02
C ALA A 395 37.23 14.75 7.29
N VAL A 396 38.39 15.38 7.01
CA VAL A 396 38.50 16.63 6.23
C VAL A 396 38.00 16.39 4.81
N GLN A 397 38.38 15.27 4.17
CA GLN A 397 37.95 14.94 2.84
C GLN A 397 36.43 14.73 2.79
N ASP A 398 35.91 13.96 3.74
CA ASP A 398 34.48 13.67 3.83
C ASP A 398 33.67 14.96 4.08
N ARG A 399 34.13 15.83 4.96
CA ARG A 399 33.52 17.14 5.19
C ARG A 399 33.54 18.00 3.92
N ASN A 400 34.65 18.06 3.23
CA ASN A 400 34.79 18.85 1.99
C ASN A 400 33.92 18.31 0.85
N ARG A 401 33.70 16.99 0.80
CA ARG A 401 32.75 16.36 -0.13
C ARG A 401 31.32 16.79 0.19
N LEU A 402 30.93 16.73 1.47
CA LEU A 402 29.59 17.13 1.89
C LEU A 402 29.33 18.63 1.67
N LEU A 403 30.29 19.49 1.96
CA LEU A 403 30.16 20.94 1.75
C LEU A 403 29.91 21.35 0.29
N LYS A 404 30.27 20.48 -0.67
CA LYS A 404 29.94 20.71 -2.08
C LYS A 404 28.46 20.47 -2.37
N THR A 405 27.74 19.74 -1.53
CA THR A 405 26.33 19.32 -1.74
C THR A 405 25.34 19.93 -0.77
N VAL A 406 25.78 20.25 0.43
CA VAL A 406 24.94 20.77 1.52
C VAL A 406 25.60 21.98 2.18
N SER A 407 24.80 22.79 2.83
CA SER A 407 25.29 23.94 3.60
C SER A 407 26.11 23.48 4.81
N ASP A 408 27.04 24.34 5.27
CA ASP A 408 27.80 24.19 6.50
C ASP A 408 26.94 24.02 7.77
N GLN A 409 25.67 24.46 7.72
CA GLN A 409 24.70 24.30 8.80
C GLN A 409 24.00 22.91 8.82
N ALA A 410 24.27 22.06 7.85
CA ALA A 410 23.66 20.74 7.81
C ALA A 410 24.15 19.88 9.00
N PRO A 411 23.25 19.13 9.69
CA PRO A 411 23.63 18.35 10.87
C PRO A 411 24.79 17.39 10.63
N GLN A 412 24.88 16.82 9.44
CA GLN A 412 25.97 15.92 9.03
C GLN A 412 27.30 16.64 8.92
N VAL A 413 27.33 17.88 8.39
CA VAL A 413 28.53 18.70 8.31
C VAL A 413 28.95 19.20 9.68
N GLN A 414 27.97 19.55 10.54
CA GLN A 414 28.24 19.94 11.92
C GLN A 414 28.84 18.79 12.74
N THR A 415 28.31 17.57 12.57
CA THR A 415 28.85 16.37 13.23
C THR A 415 30.27 16.10 12.78
N LEU A 416 30.58 16.18 11.48
CA LEU A 416 31.94 16.03 10.98
C LEU A 416 32.88 17.15 11.45
N THR A 417 32.37 18.37 11.54
CA THR A 417 33.13 19.50 12.05
C THR A 417 33.46 19.30 13.52
N ALA A 418 32.54 18.88 14.37
CA ALA A 418 32.79 18.52 15.75
C ALA A 418 33.77 17.36 15.86
N THR A 419 33.66 16.34 15.03
CA THR A 419 34.60 15.22 14.95
C THR A 419 36.00 15.71 14.57
N LEU A 420 36.14 16.67 13.67
CA LEU A 420 37.42 17.28 13.29
C LEU A 420 38.03 18.07 14.44
N ASP A 421 37.21 18.82 15.17
CA ASP A 421 37.69 19.57 16.34
C ASP A 421 38.20 18.63 17.46
N ASP A 422 37.47 17.52 17.70
CA ASP A 422 37.85 16.47 18.63
C ASP A 422 39.14 15.76 18.18
N LEU A 423 39.24 15.41 16.91
CA LEU A 423 40.45 14.81 16.34
C LEU A 423 41.63 15.78 16.38
N GLN A 424 41.43 17.06 16.09
CA GLN A 424 42.48 18.08 16.19
C GLN A 424 42.95 18.23 17.61
N SER A 425 42.06 18.25 18.59
CA SER A 425 42.40 18.25 20.03
C SER A 425 43.16 16.98 20.42
N SER A 426 42.70 15.83 19.91
CA SER A 426 43.34 14.53 20.15
C SER A 426 44.74 14.48 19.54
N ILE A 427 44.94 15.00 18.34
CA ILE A 427 46.25 15.12 17.67
C ILE A 427 47.15 16.01 18.47
N ARG A 428 46.70 17.18 18.93
CA ARG A 428 47.48 18.07 19.80
C ARG A 428 47.94 17.35 21.05
N THR A 429 47.03 16.63 21.71
CA THR A 429 47.33 15.89 22.93
C THR A 429 48.29 14.75 22.66
N ALA A 430 48.09 13.98 21.58
CA ALA A 430 48.98 12.89 21.18
C ALA A 430 50.39 13.39 20.85
N LEU A 431 50.51 14.47 20.06
CA LEU A 431 51.79 15.09 19.72
C LEU A 431 52.51 15.61 20.98
N LEU A 432 51.77 16.21 21.92
CA LEU A 432 52.34 16.66 23.20
C LEU A 432 52.83 15.48 24.04
N GLN A 433 52.09 14.39 24.11
CA GLN A 433 52.50 13.19 24.86
C GLN A 433 53.69 12.49 24.21
N ALA A 434 53.62 12.30 22.88
CA ALA A 434 54.70 11.72 22.10
C ALA A 434 56.00 12.55 22.25
N ARG A 435 55.90 13.88 22.11
CA ARG A 435 57.00 14.82 22.33
C ARG A 435 57.58 14.69 23.73
N ARG A 436 56.72 14.63 24.77
CA ARG A 436 57.13 14.50 26.15
C ARG A 436 57.85 13.16 26.40
N SER A 437 57.37 12.07 25.79
CA SER A 437 58.01 10.76 25.87
C SER A 437 59.43 10.80 25.26
N VAL A 438 59.57 11.37 24.03
CA VAL A 438 60.86 11.51 23.37
C VAL A 438 61.75 12.49 24.12
N ASP A 439 61.26 13.55 24.77
CA ASP A 439 62.04 14.50 25.57
C ASP A 439 62.58 13.85 26.83
N ILE A 440 61.85 12.97 27.51
CA ILE A 440 62.29 12.14 28.61
C ILE A 440 63.44 11.23 28.17
N GLN A 441 63.26 10.57 26.99
CA GLN A 441 64.35 9.77 26.41
C GLN A 441 65.58 10.59 26.08
N ARG A 442 65.39 11.79 25.48
CA ARG A 442 66.44 12.75 25.19
C ARG A 442 67.21 13.14 26.47
N GLN A 443 66.50 13.48 27.58
CA GLN A 443 67.11 13.82 28.87
C GLN A 443 67.91 12.67 29.45
N SER A 444 67.40 11.44 29.33
CA SER A 444 68.16 10.23 29.78
C SER A 444 69.41 10.04 28.95
N LEU A 445 69.31 10.15 27.61
CA LEU A 445 70.46 10.05 26.70
C LEU A 445 71.54 11.16 27.01
N GLN A 446 71.06 12.39 27.28
CA GLN A 446 71.89 13.52 27.63
C GLN A 446 72.55 13.32 28.94
N GLY A 447 71.89 12.71 29.94
CA GLY A 447 72.52 12.31 31.24
C GLY A 447 73.60 11.28 31.04
N GLN A 448 73.41 10.27 30.16
CA GLN A 448 74.48 9.29 29.87
C GLN A 448 75.65 9.93 29.12
N LEU A 449 75.38 10.77 28.12
CA LEU A 449 76.39 11.52 27.38
C LEU A 449 77.25 12.38 28.31
N SER A 450 76.62 13.16 29.22
CA SER A 450 77.28 14.00 30.22
C SER A 450 78.14 13.19 31.11
N LYS A 451 77.81 11.97 31.52
CA LYS A 451 78.59 11.06 32.32
C LYS A 451 79.82 10.61 31.58
N TYR A 452 79.74 10.31 30.27
CA TYR A 452 80.98 9.97 29.50
C TYR A 452 81.81 11.19 29.16
N GLN A 453 81.22 12.35 28.91
CA GLN A 453 81.95 13.63 28.71
C GLN A 453 82.66 14.10 29.94
N GLY A 454 82.11 13.91 31.15
CA GLY A 454 82.74 14.22 32.41
C GLY A 454 84.02 13.35 32.69
N ARG A 455 84.16 12.21 32.02
CA ARG A 455 85.37 11.36 32.07
C ARG A 455 86.47 11.83 31.10
N ILE A 456 86.13 12.62 30.10
CA ILE A 456 87.10 13.17 29.13
C ILE A 456 87.62 14.54 29.55
N GLY A 457 87.42 14.94 30.79
CA GLY A 457 87.56 16.28 31.35
C GLY A 457 89.01 16.88 31.44
N ASN A 458 89.74 16.96 30.33
CA ASN A 458 90.87 17.86 30.16
C ASN A 458 91.36 18.03 28.72
N THR A 459 90.46 17.78 27.74
CA THR A 459 90.77 18.01 26.32
C THR A 459 90.45 19.46 25.96
N PRO A 460 91.25 20.05 25.09
CA PRO A 460 91.14 21.49 24.77
C PRO A 460 89.80 21.94 24.32
N GLU A 461 89.47 23.23 24.57
CA GLU A 461 88.23 23.91 24.15
C GLU A 461 87.89 23.71 22.66
N GLN A 462 88.91 23.49 21.84
CA GLN A 462 88.83 23.21 20.42
C GLN A 462 88.10 21.91 20.06
N GLU A 463 88.41 20.84 20.83
CA GLU A 463 87.75 19.50 20.59
C GLU A 463 86.30 19.54 20.96
N ARG A 464 85.95 20.25 22.02
CA ARG A 464 84.53 20.49 22.41
C ARG A 464 83.73 21.18 21.32
N VAL A 465 84.30 22.24 20.74
CA VAL A 465 83.60 23.02 19.69
C VAL A 465 83.50 22.20 18.42
N LEU A 466 84.56 21.49 17.99
CA LEU A 466 84.53 20.59 16.84
C LEU A 466 83.45 19.49 16.96
N THR A 467 83.41 18.89 18.16
CA THR A 467 82.42 17.85 18.47
C THR A 467 81.05 18.44 18.50
N GLN A 468 80.79 19.64 19.00
CA GLN A 468 79.57 20.32 19.00
C GLN A 468 79.06 20.64 17.56
N ILE A 469 79.94 21.18 16.70
CA ILE A 469 79.62 21.48 15.31
C ILE A 469 79.41 20.18 14.52
N GLY A 470 80.29 19.17 14.75
CA GLY A 470 80.19 17.85 14.13
C GLY A 470 78.84 17.15 14.47
N ARG A 471 78.39 17.23 15.70
CA ARG A 471 77.04 16.76 16.10
C ARG A 471 75.87 17.47 15.35
N GLN A 472 75.96 18.81 15.29
CA GLN A 472 74.98 19.55 14.60
C GLN A 472 74.95 19.18 13.12
N GLN A 473 76.09 18.96 12.47
CA GLN A 473 76.21 18.49 11.12
C GLN A 473 75.55 17.10 10.91
N GLU A 474 75.93 16.16 11.88
CA GLU A 474 75.38 14.80 11.82
C GLU A 474 73.89 14.76 12.03
N VAL A 475 73.31 15.55 12.98
CA VAL A 475 71.83 15.77 13.13
C VAL A 475 71.24 16.23 11.87
N LYS A 476 71.72 17.32 11.29
CA LYS A 476 71.16 17.95 10.09
C LYS A 476 71.25 17.05 8.86
N SER A 477 72.43 16.36 8.70
CA SER A 477 72.65 15.38 7.65
C SER A 477 71.67 14.17 7.76
N GLY A 478 71.52 13.63 8.99
CA GLY A 478 70.59 12.54 9.24
C GLY A 478 69.12 12.92 8.92
N LEU A 479 68.75 14.13 9.33
CA LEU A 479 67.40 14.63 9.05
C LEU A 479 67.19 14.90 7.56
N TYR A 480 68.20 15.40 6.85
CA TYR A 480 68.18 15.60 5.43
C TYR A 480 67.95 14.28 4.66
N LEU A 481 68.73 13.26 4.99
CA LEU A 481 68.60 11.93 4.40
C LEU A 481 67.21 11.31 4.68
N LEU A 482 66.68 11.45 5.91
CA LEU A 482 65.36 10.96 6.27
C LEU A 482 64.26 11.63 5.42
N LEU A 483 64.35 12.96 5.28
CA LEU A 483 63.40 13.69 4.46
C LEU A 483 63.49 13.32 2.98
N LEU A 484 64.66 13.11 2.44
CA LEU A 484 64.86 12.60 1.05
C LEU A 484 64.19 11.24 0.91
N GLN A 485 64.42 10.31 1.85
CA GLN A 485 63.76 9.02 1.83
C GLN A 485 62.24 9.18 1.83
N LYS A 486 61.71 10.06 2.70
CA LYS A 486 60.26 10.27 2.78
C LYS A 486 59.66 10.95 1.51
N ARG A 487 60.44 11.81 0.85
CA ARG A 487 60.06 12.38 -0.45
C ARG A 487 59.96 11.29 -1.49
N GLU A 488 60.92 10.37 -1.58
CA GLU A 488 60.88 9.27 -2.55
C GLU A 488 59.74 8.28 -2.23
N GLU A 489 59.50 7.95 -0.96
CA GLU A 489 58.35 7.12 -0.56
C GLU A 489 57.05 7.78 -0.94
N ASN A 490 56.87 9.09 -0.75
CA ASN A 490 55.67 9.82 -1.13
C ASN A 490 55.51 9.89 -2.64
N SER A 491 56.59 10.08 -3.39
CA SER A 491 56.58 10.07 -4.87
C SER A 491 56.18 8.71 -5.43
N ILE A 492 56.69 7.63 -4.84
CA ILE A 492 56.27 6.26 -5.20
C ILE A 492 54.81 6.04 -4.90
N SER A 493 54.31 6.52 -3.73
CA SER A 493 52.88 6.43 -3.37
C SER A 493 52.00 7.18 -4.35
N LEU A 494 52.43 8.36 -4.82
CA LEU A 494 51.72 9.15 -5.83
C LEU A 494 51.65 8.42 -7.19
N ALA A 495 52.77 7.84 -7.62
CA ALA A 495 52.86 7.07 -8.86
C ALA A 495 52.10 5.75 -8.83
N ALA A 496 51.93 5.14 -7.67
CA ALA A 496 51.30 3.85 -7.45
C ALA A 496 49.79 3.95 -7.07
N THR A 497 49.11 5.06 -7.38
CA THR A 497 47.68 5.20 -7.08
C THR A 497 46.88 4.10 -7.78
N ALA A 498 46.32 3.21 -6.97
CA ALA A 498 45.41 2.16 -7.46
C ALA A 498 43.96 2.52 -7.16
N ASP A 499 43.08 2.13 -8.05
CA ASP A 499 41.65 2.32 -7.88
C ASP A 499 41.13 1.75 -6.55
N LYS A 500 40.39 2.59 -5.81
CA LYS A 500 39.81 2.25 -4.51
C LYS A 500 38.65 1.30 -4.67
N GLY A 501 37.83 1.51 -5.72
CA GLY A 501 36.68 0.66 -6.06
C GLY A 501 36.99 -0.19 -7.28
N LYS A 502 36.82 -1.53 -7.18
CA LYS A 502 36.95 -2.46 -8.29
C LYS A 502 35.62 -3.14 -8.54
N LEU A 503 35.08 -3.03 -9.76
CA LEU A 503 33.92 -3.85 -10.15
C LEU A 503 34.29 -5.33 -10.07
N ILE A 504 33.49 -6.10 -9.33
CA ILE A 504 33.57 -7.58 -9.27
C ILE A 504 32.66 -8.13 -10.36
N ASP A 505 31.41 -7.66 -10.35
CA ASP A 505 30.41 -7.96 -11.36
C ASP A 505 30.12 -6.68 -12.15
N GLU A 506 30.26 -6.75 -13.47
CA GLU A 506 29.84 -5.67 -14.37
C GLU A 506 28.33 -5.41 -14.21
N PRO A 507 27.88 -4.16 -14.49
CA PRO A 507 26.47 -3.84 -14.42
C PRO A 507 25.63 -4.77 -15.29
N LEU A 508 24.64 -5.46 -14.69
CA LEU A 508 23.77 -6.43 -15.34
C LEU A 508 22.31 -6.05 -15.15
N TYR A 509 21.51 -6.38 -16.16
CA TYR A 509 20.07 -6.32 -16.08
C TYR A 509 19.55 -7.46 -15.21
N GLU A 510 18.78 -7.17 -14.17
CA GLU A 510 18.17 -8.17 -13.30
C GLU A 510 16.73 -8.50 -13.71
N ALA A 511 15.86 -7.49 -13.67
CA ALA A 511 14.44 -7.73 -13.89
C ALA A 511 13.68 -6.46 -14.28
N LYS A 512 12.52 -6.65 -14.88
CA LYS A 512 11.50 -5.61 -15.02
C LYS A 512 10.76 -5.42 -13.69
N VAL A 513 10.86 -4.24 -13.09
CA VAL A 513 10.25 -3.91 -11.79
C VAL A 513 8.80 -3.48 -11.92
N SER A 514 8.50 -2.63 -12.91
CA SER A 514 7.16 -2.06 -13.13
C SER A 514 6.88 -1.97 -14.65
N PRO A 515 5.62 -2.09 -15.05
CA PRO A 515 4.52 -2.61 -14.27
C PRO A 515 4.62 -4.13 -14.04
N LYS A 516 4.30 -4.59 -12.82
CA LYS A 516 4.19 -6.03 -12.50
C LYS A 516 2.86 -6.55 -13.04
N GLY A 517 2.87 -7.15 -14.23
CA GLY A 517 1.67 -7.59 -14.93
C GLY A 517 0.77 -8.48 -14.10
N ALA A 518 1.35 -9.47 -13.41
CA ALA A 518 0.59 -10.38 -12.55
C ALA A 518 -0.17 -9.66 -11.42
N VAL A 519 0.47 -8.68 -10.76
CA VAL A 519 -0.15 -7.91 -9.66
C VAL A 519 -1.31 -7.04 -10.18
N ILE A 520 -1.12 -6.40 -11.34
CA ILE A 520 -2.16 -5.56 -11.95
C ILE A 520 -3.35 -6.42 -12.42
N LEU A 521 -3.09 -7.57 -13.04
CA LEU A 521 -4.14 -8.50 -13.46
C LEU A 521 -4.87 -9.11 -12.26
N MET A 522 -4.15 -9.47 -11.19
CA MET A 522 -4.76 -9.91 -9.93
C MET A 522 -5.62 -8.80 -9.32
N GLY A 523 -5.13 -7.56 -9.28
CA GLY A 523 -5.89 -6.41 -8.83
C GLY A 523 -7.16 -6.18 -9.66
N ALA A 524 -7.05 -6.29 -10.98
CA ALA A 524 -8.20 -6.18 -11.89
C ALA A 524 -9.22 -7.30 -11.67
N LEU A 525 -8.78 -8.52 -11.38
CA LEU A 525 -9.64 -9.65 -11.05
C LEU A 525 -10.38 -9.43 -9.73
N VAL A 526 -9.66 -8.99 -8.70
CA VAL A 526 -10.26 -8.70 -7.38
C VAL A 526 -11.28 -7.56 -7.50
N LEU A 527 -10.94 -6.47 -8.19
CA LEU A 527 -11.86 -5.36 -8.41
C LEU A 527 -13.06 -5.77 -9.29
N GLY A 528 -12.82 -6.52 -10.37
CA GLY A 528 -13.86 -7.00 -11.26
C GLY A 528 -14.88 -7.90 -10.57
N MET A 529 -14.47 -8.68 -9.57
CA MET A 529 -15.38 -9.48 -8.73
C MET A 529 -15.94 -8.68 -7.55
N GLY A 530 -15.15 -7.81 -6.94
CA GLY A 530 -15.52 -7.05 -5.75
C GLY A 530 -16.58 -5.99 -5.99
N ILE A 531 -16.51 -5.27 -7.12
CA ILE A 531 -17.46 -4.18 -7.42
C ILE A 531 -18.90 -4.69 -7.52
N PRO A 532 -19.24 -5.69 -8.39
CA PRO A 532 -20.61 -6.18 -8.46
C PRO A 532 -21.07 -6.85 -7.17
N PHE A 533 -20.16 -7.54 -6.47
CA PHE A 533 -20.48 -8.12 -5.16
C PHE A 533 -20.84 -7.04 -4.13
N GLY A 534 -20.05 -5.96 -4.05
CA GLY A 534 -20.32 -4.83 -3.16
C GLY A 534 -21.66 -4.13 -3.48
N ILE A 535 -21.94 -3.91 -4.77
CA ILE A 535 -23.21 -3.31 -5.21
C ILE A 535 -24.40 -4.19 -4.82
N ILE A 536 -24.33 -5.50 -5.05
CA ILE A 536 -25.41 -6.44 -4.73
C ILE A 536 -25.61 -6.49 -3.20
N LEU A 537 -24.52 -6.51 -2.44
CA LEU A 537 -24.58 -6.51 -0.97
C LEU A 537 -25.22 -5.21 -0.45
N LEU A 538 -24.89 -4.07 -1.02
CA LEU A 538 -25.54 -2.80 -0.70
C LEU A 538 -27.03 -2.84 -1.00
N ILE A 539 -27.43 -3.35 -2.17
CA ILE A 539 -28.85 -3.49 -2.53
C ILE A 539 -29.58 -4.38 -1.51
N GLN A 540 -28.97 -5.49 -1.06
CA GLN A 540 -29.55 -6.36 -0.04
C GLN A 540 -29.66 -5.70 1.33
N LEU A 541 -28.66 -4.91 1.74
CA LEU A 541 -28.70 -4.17 3.00
C LEU A 541 -29.82 -3.12 3.05
N PHE A 542 -30.17 -2.54 1.89
CA PHE A 542 -31.26 -1.58 1.78
C PHE A 542 -32.63 -2.23 1.54
N SER A 543 -32.73 -3.58 1.43
CA SER A 543 -33.99 -4.31 1.27
C SER A 543 -34.70 -4.43 2.62
N TYR A 544 -35.55 -3.43 2.93
CA TYR A 544 -36.31 -3.34 4.17
C TYR A 544 -37.71 -3.96 4.11
N ARG A 545 -38.11 -4.42 2.94
CA ARG A 545 -39.44 -5.04 2.72
C ARG A 545 -39.35 -6.54 2.70
N ILE A 546 -40.47 -7.21 3.03
CA ILE A 546 -40.60 -8.66 2.94
C ILE A 546 -40.63 -9.04 1.45
N GLU A 547 -39.64 -9.79 1.01
CA GLU A 547 -39.53 -10.20 -0.38
C GLU A 547 -40.19 -11.56 -0.65
N GLY A 548 -40.29 -12.43 0.35
CA GLY A 548 -40.82 -13.77 0.15
C GLY A 548 -41.00 -14.59 1.42
N HIS A 549 -41.29 -15.87 1.24
CA HIS A 549 -41.50 -16.85 2.30
C HIS A 549 -40.35 -16.95 3.27
N ASP A 550 -39.12 -17.06 2.75
CA ASP A 550 -37.91 -17.20 3.55
C ASP A 550 -37.67 -15.99 4.49
N ASP A 551 -38.09 -14.80 4.11
CA ASP A 551 -38.04 -13.63 4.96
C ASP A 551 -39.03 -13.76 6.13
N LEU A 552 -40.24 -14.28 5.88
CA LEU A 552 -41.21 -14.51 6.93
C LEU A 552 -40.78 -15.60 7.91
N GLU A 553 -40.28 -16.73 7.42
CA GLU A 553 -39.73 -17.82 8.29
C GLU A 553 -38.66 -17.31 9.27
N ARG A 554 -37.88 -16.30 8.87
CA ARG A 554 -36.85 -15.68 9.73
C ARG A 554 -37.43 -14.66 10.70
N LEU A 555 -38.52 -13.98 10.34
CA LEU A 555 -39.09 -12.86 11.09
C LEU A 555 -40.15 -13.28 12.12
N THR A 556 -40.78 -14.47 11.95
CA THR A 556 -41.81 -14.95 12.86
C THR A 556 -41.76 -16.46 13.01
N ARG A 557 -42.26 -16.93 14.14
CA ARG A 557 -42.51 -18.37 14.44
C ARG A 557 -43.94 -18.79 14.16
N LEU A 558 -44.78 -17.85 13.73
CA LEU A 558 -46.17 -18.12 13.42
C LEU A 558 -46.29 -19.01 12.18
N PRO A 559 -47.26 -19.91 12.10
CA PRO A 559 -47.46 -20.75 10.93
C PRO A 559 -47.86 -19.90 9.72
N ILE A 560 -47.11 -20.08 8.62
CA ILE A 560 -47.40 -19.45 7.34
C ILE A 560 -48.33 -20.43 6.60
N VAL A 561 -49.60 -20.03 6.46
CA VAL A 561 -50.62 -20.93 5.95
C VAL A 561 -50.79 -20.91 4.44
N ALA A 562 -50.37 -19.84 3.78
CA ALA A 562 -50.36 -19.74 2.34
C ALA A 562 -49.47 -18.63 1.80
N ASP A 563 -48.89 -18.88 0.64
CA ASP A 563 -48.22 -17.87 -0.22
C ASP A 563 -49.13 -17.65 -1.45
N VAL A 564 -49.75 -16.49 -1.53
CA VAL A 564 -50.71 -16.17 -2.58
C VAL A 564 -50.05 -15.32 -3.67
N PRO A 565 -49.89 -15.82 -4.89
CA PRO A 565 -49.26 -15.08 -5.99
C PRO A 565 -50.15 -13.96 -6.50
N VAL A 566 -49.55 -13.06 -7.29
CA VAL A 566 -50.31 -12.03 -8.00
C VAL A 566 -51.22 -12.69 -9.05
N ALA A 567 -52.51 -12.57 -8.83
CA ALA A 567 -53.48 -13.09 -9.78
C ALA A 567 -53.45 -12.35 -11.15
N SER A 568 -53.54 -13.07 -12.24
CA SER A 568 -53.63 -12.51 -13.56
C SER A 568 -54.99 -11.79 -13.76
N ASP A 569 -55.02 -10.73 -14.54
CA ASP A 569 -56.24 -9.99 -14.84
C ASP A 569 -57.24 -10.78 -15.67
N SER A 570 -56.78 -11.83 -16.34
CA SER A 570 -57.65 -12.79 -17.13
C SER A 570 -58.55 -13.64 -16.24
N VAL A 571 -58.21 -13.83 -14.95
CA VAL A 571 -58.94 -14.72 -14.03
C VAL A 571 -59.90 -13.95 -13.13
N LYS A 572 -59.69 -12.64 -12.95
CA LYS A 572 -60.53 -11.79 -12.13
C LYS A 572 -61.91 -11.63 -12.81
N ASN A 573 -62.98 -11.98 -12.10
CA ASN A 573 -64.34 -11.63 -12.55
C ASN A 573 -64.63 -10.13 -12.35
N ALA A 574 -65.81 -9.66 -12.77
CA ALA A 574 -66.25 -8.28 -12.59
C ALA A 574 -66.24 -7.83 -11.11
N ALA A 575 -66.39 -8.76 -10.19
CA ALA A 575 -66.31 -8.57 -8.75
C ALA A 575 -64.87 -8.69 -8.17
N GLY A 576 -63.83 -8.90 -8.97
CA GLY A 576 -62.46 -9.09 -8.49
C GLY A 576 -62.19 -10.39 -7.74
N ILE A 577 -63.13 -11.35 -7.79
CA ILE A 577 -62.98 -12.69 -7.19
C ILE A 577 -62.24 -13.60 -8.19
N VAL A 578 -61.23 -14.30 -7.70
CA VAL A 578 -60.38 -15.19 -8.54
C VAL A 578 -60.77 -16.66 -8.36
N VAL A 579 -61.33 -17.04 -7.22
CA VAL A 579 -61.83 -18.39 -6.95
C VAL A 579 -63.15 -18.62 -7.59
N GLN A 580 -63.27 -19.64 -8.46
CA GLN A 580 -64.51 -19.89 -9.27
C GLN A 580 -64.89 -21.35 -9.23
N ALA A 581 -66.22 -21.61 -9.34
CA ALA A 581 -66.74 -22.96 -9.43
C ALA A 581 -66.25 -23.64 -10.73
N ASN A 582 -65.93 -24.95 -10.61
CA ASN A 582 -65.53 -25.82 -11.72
C ASN A 582 -64.26 -25.40 -12.48
N LYS A 583 -63.40 -24.56 -11.88
CA LYS A 583 -62.05 -24.30 -12.37
C LYS A 583 -61.01 -24.95 -11.48
N ASN A 584 -60.01 -25.56 -12.14
CA ASN A 584 -58.84 -26.18 -11.47
C ASN A 584 -57.54 -25.43 -11.90
N ASN A 585 -57.48 -24.16 -11.61
CA ASN A 585 -56.28 -23.37 -11.85
C ASN A 585 -55.40 -23.28 -10.59
N GLN A 586 -54.21 -22.86 -10.75
CA GLN A 586 -53.21 -22.84 -9.66
C GLN A 586 -53.64 -21.94 -8.50
N ILE A 587 -54.32 -20.83 -8.76
CA ILE A 587 -54.76 -19.91 -7.70
C ILE A 587 -55.92 -20.50 -6.89
N ASP A 588 -56.82 -21.24 -7.52
CA ASP A 588 -57.92 -21.97 -6.82
C ASP A 588 -57.34 -22.99 -5.86
N GLU A 589 -56.30 -23.72 -6.27
CA GLU A 589 -55.65 -24.74 -5.46
C GLU A 589 -54.95 -24.13 -4.24
N ILE A 590 -54.36 -22.93 -4.39
CA ILE A 590 -53.76 -22.21 -3.26
C ILE A 590 -54.84 -21.84 -2.23
N PHE A 591 -55.98 -21.35 -2.65
CA PHE A 591 -57.09 -21.05 -1.72
C PHE A 591 -57.72 -22.28 -1.12
N ARG A 592 -57.76 -23.44 -1.80
CA ARG A 592 -58.15 -24.72 -1.25
C ARG A 592 -57.15 -25.19 -0.17
N SER A 593 -55.88 -25.07 -0.45
CA SER A 593 -54.83 -25.40 0.51
C SER A 593 -54.88 -24.47 1.72
N MET A 594 -55.01 -23.15 1.51
CA MET A 594 -55.17 -22.17 2.58
C MET A 594 -56.37 -22.48 3.48
N ARG A 595 -57.52 -22.80 2.89
CA ARG A 595 -58.75 -23.25 3.57
C ARG A 595 -58.46 -24.46 4.44
N THR A 596 -57.84 -25.50 3.88
CA THR A 596 -57.51 -26.74 4.59
C THR A 596 -56.57 -26.46 5.78
N ASN A 597 -55.52 -25.64 5.58
CA ASN A 597 -54.58 -25.28 6.66
C ASN A 597 -55.27 -24.51 7.77
N ILE A 598 -56.19 -23.60 7.45
CA ILE A 598 -56.96 -22.86 8.46
C ILE A 598 -57.90 -23.79 9.20
N GLN A 599 -58.56 -24.74 8.51
CA GLN A 599 -59.42 -25.76 9.14
C GLN A 599 -58.67 -26.62 10.15
N PHE A 600 -57.41 -27.00 9.87
CA PHE A 600 -56.56 -27.73 10.82
C PHE A 600 -56.20 -26.90 12.06
N MET A 601 -56.24 -25.59 11.99
CA MET A 601 -56.03 -24.71 13.14
C MET A 601 -57.28 -24.52 13.97
N MET A 602 -58.46 -24.87 13.48
CA MET A 602 -59.77 -24.75 14.18
C MET A 602 -60.11 -26.04 14.88
N LYS A 603 -60.69 -25.93 16.07
CA LYS A 603 -61.26 -27.04 16.80
C LYS A 603 -62.73 -27.32 16.34
N GLU A 604 -63.26 -28.46 16.72
CA GLU A 604 -64.67 -28.75 16.52
C GLU A 604 -65.57 -27.65 17.14
N ASN A 605 -66.53 -27.12 16.39
CA ASN A 605 -67.44 -26.01 16.75
C ASN A 605 -66.80 -24.61 16.73
N GLU A 606 -65.57 -24.42 16.27
CA GLU A 606 -65.00 -23.12 16.01
C GLU A 606 -65.42 -22.66 14.56
N GLN A 607 -65.91 -21.40 14.45
CA GLN A 607 -66.54 -20.93 13.20
C GLN A 607 -65.99 -19.58 12.75
N VAL A 608 -65.28 -18.81 13.57
CA VAL A 608 -64.93 -17.41 13.35
C VAL A 608 -63.47 -17.23 12.93
N ILE A 609 -63.25 -16.75 11.73
CA ILE A 609 -61.95 -16.47 11.13
C ILE A 609 -61.81 -14.95 10.92
N LEU A 610 -60.78 -14.34 11.46
CA LEU A 610 -60.51 -12.93 11.37
C LEU A 610 -59.32 -12.65 10.44
N PHE A 611 -59.49 -11.69 9.53
CA PHE A 611 -58.40 -11.16 8.70
C PHE A 611 -57.98 -9.76 9.12
N THR A 612 -56.71 -9.61 9.40
CA THR A 612 -56.08 -8.30 9.69
C THR A 612 -54.71 -8.18 9.03
N SER A 613 -54.04 -7.02 9.17
CA SER A 613 -52.72 -6.77 8.60
C SER A 613 -52.01 -5.65 9.31
N SER A 614 -50.74 -5.35 8.94
CA SER A 614 -50.01 -4.21 9.49
C SER A 614 -50.53 -2.89 8.93
N THR A 615 -50.75 -2.81 7.62
CA THR A 615 -51.10 -1.57 6.94
C THR A 615 -52.24 -1.77 5.92
N SER A 616 -52.78 -0.67 5.39
CA SER A 616 -53.77 -0.72 4.32
C SER A 616 -53.09 -1.13 3.00
N GLY A 617 -53.79 -1.91 2.14
CA GLY A 617 -53.28 -2.31 0.84
C GLY A 617 -52.55 -3.66 0.78
N GLU A 618 -52.45 -4.40 1.91
CA GLU A 618 -51.83 -5.74 1.97
C GLU A 618 -52.71 -6.85 1.40
N GLY A 619 -54.02 -6.58 1.16
CA GLY A 619 -54.91 -7.49 0.45
C GLY A 619 -55.83 -8.31 1.37
N LYS A 620 -56.13 -7.87 2.58
CA LYS A 620 -57.00 -8.53 3.57
C LYS A 620 -58.37 -8.87 2.97
N THR A 621 -59.09 -7.87 2.45
CA THR A 621 -60.43 -8.03 1.88
C THR A 621 -60.42 -8.98 0.68
N PHE A 622 -59.35 -8.93 -0.14
CA PHE A 622 -59.20 -9.85 -1.28
C PHE A 622 -59.07 -11.30 -0.80
N LEU A 623 -58.19 -11.54 0.18
CA LEU A 623 -57.96 -12.87 0.73
C LEU A 623 -59.19 -13.39 1.48
N ALA A 624 -59.82 -12.56 2.31
CA ALA A 624 -61.02 -12.91 3.06
C ALA A 624 -62.17 -13.28 2.15
N ALA A 625 -62.39 -12.50 1.07
CA ALA A 625 -63.45 -12.76 0.10
C ALA A 625 -63.25 -14.07 -0.70
N ASN A 626 -62.01 -14.29 -1.21
CA ASN A 626 -61.73 -15.50 -1.97
C ASN A 626 -61.70 -16.75 -1.09
N LEU A 627 -61.27 -16.63 0.16
CA LEU A 627 -61.38 -17.74 1.15
C LEU A 627 -62.83 -18.05 1.47
N ALA A 628 -63.70 -17.01 1.62
CA ALA A 628 -65.15 -17.19 1.83
C ALA A 628 -65.78 -17.94 0.67
N VAL A 629 -65.47 -17.56 -0.56
CA VAL A 629 -65.90 -18.31 -1.74
C VAL A 629 -65.37 -19.74 -1.72
N SER A 630 -64.12 -19.97 -1.34
CA SER A 630 -63.56 -21.32 -1.24
C SER A 630 -64.28 -22.21 -0.22
N PHE A 631 -64.75 -21.66 0.89
CA PHE A 631 -65.56 -22.40 1.85
C PHE A 631 -67.00 -22.64 1.34
N ALA A 632 -67.60 -21.63 0.69
CA ALA A 632 -68.94 -21.77 0.12
C ALA A 632 -68.99 -22.86 -0.96
N LEU A 633 -67.93 -22.96 -1.79
CA LEU A 633 -67.80 -24.02 -2.81
C LEU A 633 -67.67 -25.42 -2.23
N LEU A 634 -67.32 -25.56 -0.92
CA LEU A 634 -67.37 -26.83 -0.21
C LEU A 634 -68.80 -27.21 0.25
N GLY A 635 -69.77 -26.37 -0.09
CA GLY A 635 -71.14 -26.57 0.37
C GLY A 635 -71.46 -26.06 1.77
N LYS A 636 -70.55 -25.30 2.40
CA LYS A 636 -70.68 -24.73 3.74
C LYS A 636 -71.41 -23.39 3.68
N LYS A 637 -72.26 -23.13 4.63
CA LYS A 637 -72.92 -21.82 4.80
C LYS A 637 -71.91 -20.82 5.37
N VAL A 638 -71.56 -19.79 4.64
CA VAL A 638 -70.54 -18.82 4.98
C VAL A 638 -71.07 -17.40 5.01
N VAL A 639 -70.75 -16.64 6.01
CA VAL A 639 -71.01 -15.20 6.03
C VAL A 639 -69.67 -14.45 6.08
N LEU A 640 -69.51 -13.46 5.20
CA LEU A 640 -68.35 -12.57 5.21
C LEU A 640 -68.77 -11.18 5.71
N CYS A 641 -68.25 -10.79 6.84
CA CYS A 641 -68.57 -9.53 7.47
C CYS A 641 -67.48 -8.46 7.22
N GLY A 642 -67.86 -7.38 6.56
CA GLY A 642 -66.98 -6.22 6.40
C GLY A 642 -66.96 -5.36 7.66
N LEU A 643 -66.02 -5.59 8.52
CA LEU A 643 -65.82 -4.87 9.78
C LEU A 643 -64.67 -3.83 9.73
N ASP A 644 -64.11 -3.61 8.56
CA ASP A 644 -63.32 -2.41 8.29
C ASP A 644 -64.30 -1.23 8.01
N ILE A 645 -64.91 -0.73 9.10
CA ILE A 645 -65.91 0.36 9.04
C ILE A 645 -65.27 1.74 8.79
N ARG A 646 -63.93 1.83 8.75
CA ARG A 646 -63.18 3.06 8.46
C ARG A 646 -62.94 3.22 6.94
N LYS A 647 -62.56 2.13 6.30
CA LYS A 647 -62.27 2.10 4.85
C LYS A 647 -63.01 0.89 4.18
N PRO A 648 -64.32 0.94 4.06
CA PRO A 648 -65.10 -0.18 3.49
C PRO A 648 -64.62 -0.50 2.06
N ALA A 649 -64.26 -1.76 1.81
CA ALA A 649 -63.81 -2.22 0.48
C ALA A 649 -64.64 -3.39 -0.03
N LEU A 650 -65.32 -4.12 0.83
CA LEU A 650 -65.99 -5.35 0.55
C LEU A 650 -67.11 -5.19 -0.52
N GLY A 651 -67.96 -4.17 -0.40
CA GLY A 651 -69.02 -3.88 -1.36
C GLY A 651 -68.50 -3.67 -2.76
N ARG A 652 -67.41 -2.93 -2.90
CA ARG A 652 -66.75 -2.69 -4.20
C ARG A 652 -66.15 -3.97 -4.81
N LEU A 653 -65.62 -4.84 -3.97
CA LEU A 653 -65.04 -6.10 -4.43
C LEU A 653 -66.07 -7.05 -5.04
N PHE A 654 -67.29 -7.06 -4.50
CA PHE A 654 -68.40 -7.86 -5.01
C PHE A 654 -69.32 -7.12 -6.03
N GLY A 655 -68.95 -5.90 -6.42
CA GLY A 655 -69.73 -5.12 -7.38
C GLY A 655 -71.08 -4.61 -6.81
N LEU A 656 -71.19 -4.62 -5.50
CA LEU A 656 -72.44 -4.18 -4.84
C LEU A 656 -72.42 -2.67 -4.60
N LYS A 657 -73.52 -1.99 -4.78
CA LYS A 657 -73.70 -0.58 -4.43
C LYS A 657 -73.69 -0.48 -2.87
N ASP A 658 -73.13 0.58 -2.32
CA ASP A 658 -73.19 0.83 -0.87
C ASP A 658 -74.64 0.83 -0.38
N ARG A 659 -74.95 -0.06 0.53
CA ARG A 659 -76.21 -0.14 1.20
C ARG A 659 -76.29 0.80 2.38
N THR A 660 -77.50 1.36 2.62
CA THR A 660 -77.74 2.18 3.80
C THR A 660 -77.76 1.37 5.12
N MET A 661 -77.99 0.04 5.03
CA MET A 661 -78.01 -0.90 6.14
C MET A 661 -76.76 -1.81 6.09
N GLY A 662 -75.99 -1.88 7.22
CA GLY A 662 -74.78 -2.69 7.31
C GLY A 662 -74.38 -2.84 8.77
N ALA A 663 -73.11 -3.35 9.00
CA ALA A 663 -72.60 -3.61 10.32
C ALA A 663 -72.64 -2.37 11.22
N THR A 664 -72.36 -1.17 10.70
CA THR A 664 -72.36 0.08 11.47
C THR A 664 -73.76 0.39 12.06
N GLN A 665 -74.80 0.19 11.26
CA GLN A 665 -76.16 0.45 11.73
C GLN A 665 -76.58 -0.61 12.75
N LEU A 666 -76.22 -1.90 12.55
CA LEU A 666 -76.48 -2.96 13.54
C LEU A 666 -75.83 -2.66 14.88
N LEU A 667 -74.53 -2.26 14.84
CA LEU A 667 -73.78 -1.92 16.05
C LEU A 667 -74.26 -0.64 16.74
N ALA A 668 -74.88 0.28 16.03
CA ALA A 668 -75.42 1.55 16.54
C ALA A 668 -76.76 1.42 17.28
N LYS A 669 -77.51 0.34 17.06
CA LYS A 669 -78.78 0.08 17.79
C LYS A 669 -78.63 -0.08 19.27
N GLU A 670 -79.68 0.05 20.05
CA GLU A 670 -79.67 -0.20 21.51
C GLU A 670 -79.61 -1.71 21.75
N SER A 671 -80.40 -2.48 20.99
CA SER A 671 -80.36 -3.98 20.98
C SER A 671 -80.54 -4.47 19.53
N VAL A 672 -79.91 -5.59 19.19
CA VAL A 672 -79.94 -6.19 17.87
C VAL A 672 -80.88 -7.38 17.93
N THR A 673 -81.89 -7.41 17.07
CA THR A 673 -82.81 -8.54 16.91
C THR A 673 -82.41 -9.41 15.72
N GLU A 674 -82.86 -10.67 15.66
CA GLU A 674 -82.62 -11.56 14.52
C GLU A 674 -83.23 -11.00 13.22
N SER A 675 -84.38 -10.32 13.24
CA SER A 675 -84.93 -9.61 12.13
C SER A 675 -84.03 -8.49 11.57
N ASP A 676 -83.35 -7.78 12.47
CA ASP A 676 -82.42 -6.71 12.10
C ASP A 676 -81.20 -7.27 11.39
N LEU A 677 -80.70 -8.38 11.89
CA LEU A 677 -79.57 -9.08 11.28
C LEU A 677 -79.91 -9.58 9.88
N LEU A 678 -81.07 -10.25 9.73
CA LEU A 678 -81.57 -10.74 8.41
C LEU A 678 -81.70 -9.64 7.38
N THR A 679 -82.17 -8.45 7.75
CA THR A 679 -82.30 -7.31 6.82
C THR A 679 -80.96 -6.72 6.39
N SER A 680 -79.91 -6.92 7.13
CA SER A 680 -78.52 -6.46 6.89
C SER A 680 -77.67 -7.45 6.07
N ILE A 681 -78.10 -8.71 5.98
CA ILE A 681 -77.51 -9.75 5.19
C ILE A 681 -77.85 -9.57 3.74
N CYS A 682 -76.94 -9.75 2.85
CA CYS A 682 -77.18 -9.72 1.39
C CYS A 682 -76.44 -10.89 0.72
N PRO A 683 -77.05 -11.51 -0.28
CA PRO A 683 -76.40 -12.56 -1.05
C PRO A 683 -75.16 -12.05 -1.77
N SER A 684 -74.10 -12.83 -1.87
CA SER A 684 -72.88 -12.44 -2.52
C SER A 684 -72.97 -12.27 -4.00
N GLY A 685 -73.97 -12.91 -4.64
CA GLY A 685 -74.11 -12.99 -6.13
C GLY A 685 -73.03 -13.88 -6.78
N VAL A 686 -72.11 -14.47 -6.03
CA VAL A 686 -71.06 -15.35 -6.52
C VAL A 686 -71.37 -16.82 -6.23
N ASN A 687 -71.89 -17.15 -5.05
CA ASN A 687 -72.25 -18.49 -4.61
C ASN A 687 -73.46 -18.44 -3.69
N GLU A 688 -74.40 -19.42 -3.81
CA GLU A 688 -75.59 -19.49 -3.02
C GLU A 688 -75.40 -19.69 -1.56
N ASN A 689 -74.25 -20.29 -1.15
CA ASN A 689 -73.85 -20.53 0.24
C ASN A 689 -73.06 -19.40 0.88
N LEU A 690 -72.86 -18.26 0.14
CA LEU A 690 -72.09 -17.14 0.64
C LEU A 690 -72.97 -15.89 0.76
N ASP A 691 -73.15 -15.44 1.97
CA ASP A 691 -73.80 -14.20 2.31
C ASP A 691 -72.80 -13.12 2.77
N LEU A 692 -73.16 -11.85 2.61
CA LEU A 692 -72.31 -10.71 2.99
C LEU A 692 -73.06 -9.81 4.00
N ILE A 693 -72.32 -9.31 4.95
CA ILE A 693 -72.67 -8.17 5.78
C ILE A 693 -71.72 -7.02 5.44
N LEU A 694 -72.24 -6.00 4.72
CA LEU A 694 -71.43 -4.83 4.36
C LEU A 694 -71.19 -3.93 5.59
N ALA A 695 -70.11 -3.14 5.52
CA ALA A 695 -69.76 -2.24 6.64
C ALA A 695 -70.81 -1.16 6.95
N GLY A 696 -71.51 -0.69 5.91
CA GLY A 696 -72.41 0.44 5.99
C GLY A 696 -71.67 1.81 5.98
N PRO A 697 -72.32 2.94 6.23
CA PRO A 697 -71.73 4.25 6.28
C PRO A 697 -70.67 4.36 7.39
N THR A 698 -69.57 5.08 7.15
CA THR A 698 -68.51 5.28 8.10
C THR A 698 -68.97 6.06 9.33
N PRO A 699 -68.88 5.56 10.55
CA PRO A 699 -69.35 6.19 11.75
C PRO A 699 -68.25 7.20 12.30
N PRO A 700 -68.65 8.18 13.11
CA PRO A 700 -67.69 9.10 13.76
C PRO A 700 -66.84 8.42 14.88
N ASN A 701 -67.34 7.37 15.51
CA ASN A 701 -66.79 6.62 16.63
C ASN A 701 -66.65 5.11 16.36
N PRO A 702 -65.78 4.69 15.47
CA PRO A 702 -65.65 3.31 15.02
C PRO A 702 -65.26 2.32 16.16
N THR A 703 -64.30 2.70 16.97
CA THR A 703 -63.77 1.82 18.05
C THR A 703 -64.83 1.54 19.11
N GLU A 704 -65.54 2.54 19.54
CA GLU A 704 -66.62 2.46 20.56
C GLU A 704 -67.77 1.61 20.06
N LEU A 705 -68.12 1.71 18.81
CA LEU A 705 -69.19 0.87 18.20
C LEU A 705 -68.82 -0.60 18.20
N LEU A 706 -67.59 -0.92 17.82
CA LEU A 706 -67.13 -2.31 17.78
C LEU A 706 -66.92 -2.93 19.19
N ALA A 707 -66.76 -2.10 20.20
CA ALA A 707 -66.66 -2.54 21.61
C ALA A 707 -68.00 -2.79 22.31
N ARG A 708 -69.15 -2.47 21.65
CA ARG A 708 -70.49 -2.63 22.23
C ARG A 708 -70.89 -4.11 22.37
N GLN A 709 -71.80 -4.45 23.29
CA GLN A 709 -72.39 -5.75 23.45
C GLN A 709 -73.04 -6.30 22.16
N ASN A 710 -73.57 -5.41 21.35
CA ASN A 710 -74.21 -5.77 20.06
C ASN A 710 -73.24 -6.57 19.16
N MET A 711 -71.92 -6.32 19.22
CA MET A 711 -70.94 -7.10 18.47
C MET A 711 -70.93 -8.57 18.89
N HIS A 712 -71.01 -8.84 20.20
CA HIS A 712 -71.17 -10.19 20.75
C HIS A 712 -72.46 -10.84 20.28
N ASP A 713 -73.57 -10.14 20.43
CA ASP A 713 -74.88 -10.66 20.06
C ASP A 713 -75.01 -10.99 18.55
N ILE A 714 -74.46 -10.15 17.70
CA ILE A 714 -74.38 -10.40 16.24
C ILE A 714 -73.57 -11.68 15.96
N ILE A 715 -72.41 -11.85 16.57
CA ILE A 715 -71.57 -13.03 16.33
C ILE A 715 -72.28 -14.30 16.84
N GLU A 716 -72.90 -14.25 18.00
CA GLU A 716 -73.64 -15.43 18.54
C GLU A 716 -74.88 -15.79 17.69
N MET A 717 -75.56 -14.80 17.11
CA MET A 717 -76.65 -15.04 16.18
C MET A 717 -76.11 -15.62 14.86
N LEU A 718 -75.03 -15.14 14.32
CA LEU A 718 -74.38 -15.67 13.10
C LEU A 718 -73.90 -17.12 13.28
N LYS A 719 -73.36 -17.49 14.47
CA LYS A 719 -72.89 -18.84 14.76
C LYS A 719 -74.03 -19.89 14.68
N LYS A 720 -75.29 -19.47 14.91
CA LYS A 720 -76.44 -20.37 14.82
C LYS A 720 -76.84 -20.65 13.37
N GLN A 721 -76.49 -19.74 12.44
CA GLN A 721 -77.01 -19.78 11.03
C GLN A 721 -75.91 -20.21 10.03
N TYR A 722 -74.63 -20.00 10.34
CA TYR A 722 -73.54 -20.20 9.41
C TYR A 722 -72.51 -21.18 9.97
N ASP A 723 -71.90 -22.00 9.09
CA ASP A 723 -70.82 -22.90 9.40
C ASP A 723 -69.54 -22.12 9.65
N TYR A 724 -69.33 -21.03 8.84
CA TYR A 724 -68.13 -20.18 8.93
C TYR A 724 -68.50 -18.72 8.87
N ILE A 725 -67.86 -17.95 9.75
CA ILE A 725 -68.00 -16.48 9.86
C ILE A 725 -66.62 -15.90 9.59
N ILE A 726 -66.45 -15.15 8.47
CA ILE A 726 -65.20 -14.54 8.11
C ILE A 726 -65.32 -13.03 8.35
N LEU A 727 -64.36 -12.49 9.14
CA LEU A 727 -64.34 -11.11 9.58
C LEU A 727 -63.23 -10.36 8.84
N ASP A 728 -63.55 -9.48 7.92
CA ASP A 728 -62.60 -8.56 7.27
C ASP A 728 -62.50 -7.27 8.07
N THR A 729 -61.38 -7.08 8.73
CA THR A 729 -61.16 -6.01 9.74
C THR A 729 -60.15 -4.95 9.26
N ALA A 730 -60.05 -3.83 9.99
CA ALA A 730 -59.07 -2.80 9.74
C ALA A 730 -57.64 -3.31 10.07
N PRO A 731 -56.56 -2.68 9.52
CA PRO A 731 -55.20 -3.05 9.87
C PRO A 731 -54.89 -2.84 11.34
N VAL A 732 -54.50 -3.90 12.05
CA VAL A 732 -54.19 -3.83 13.49
C VAL A 732 -52.93 -2.99 13.81
N GLY A 733 -52.04 -2.80 12.84
CA GLY A 733 -50.88 -1.92 12.99
C GLY A 733 -51.22 -0.42 12.93
N LEU A 734 -52.41 -0.04 12.48
CA LEU A 734 -52.87 1.35 12.34
C LEU A 734 -53.93 1.74 13.36
N VAL A 735 -54.81 0.82 13.71
CA VAL A 735 -55.97 1.08 14.62
C VAL A 735 -56.26 -0.09 15.55
N SER A 736 -56.81 0.20 16.73
CA SER A 736 -57.15 -0.79 17.77
C SER A 736 -58.48 -1.51 17.53
N ASP A 737 -59.21 -1.14 16.49
CA ASP A 737 -60.54 -1.69 16.17
C ASP A 737 -60.56 -3.22 16.09
N THR A 738 -59.57 -3.78 15.38
CA THR A 738 -59.36 -5.20 15.22
C THR A 738 -59.19 -5.93 16.52
N LEU A 739 -58.53 -5.35 17.52
CA LEU A 739 -58.32 -5.98 18.85
C LEU A 739 -59.61 -6.11 19.63
N GLN A 740 -60.62 -5.24 19.39
CA GLN A 740 -61.93 -5.37 19.97
C GLN A 740 -62.70 -6.57 19.38
N ILE A 741 -62.50 -6.82 18.09
CA ILE A 741 -63.15 -7.90 17.34
C ILE A 741 -62.46 -9.23 17.57
N ALA A 742 -61.12 -9.24 17.71
CA ALA A 742 -60.25 -10.43 17.83
C ALA A 742 -60.61 -11.33 19.00
N ARG A 743 -61.27 -10.79 20.05
CA ARG A 743 -61.75 -11.58 21.21
C ARG A 743 -62.86 -12.57 20.85
N TYR A 744 -63.51 -12.41 19.70
CA TYR A 744 -64.58 -13.27 19.20
C TYR A 744 -64.10 -14.23 18.10
N SER A 745 -62.85 -14.09 17.65
CA SER A 745 -62.27 -14.95 16.62
C SER A 745 -61.63 -16.20 17.18
N ASN A 746 -61.69 -17.29 16.41
CA ASN A 746 -61.07 -18.56 16.73
C ASN A 746 -59.70 -18.69 16.05
N VAL A 747 -59.56 -18.13 14.83
CA VAL A 747 -58.31 -18.06 14.08
C VAL A 747 -58.11 -16.64 13.57
N ASN A 748 -56.87 -16.11 13.77
CA ASN A 748 -56.48 -14.79 13.33
C ASN A 748 -55.48 -14.87 12.17
N CYS A 749 -55.90 -14.46 10.96
CA CYS A 749 -55.10 -14.46 9.76
C CYS A 749 -54.42 -13.06 9.62
N TYR A 750 -53.11 -13.01 9.85
CA TYR A 750 -52.36 -11.79 9.62
C TYR A 750 -51.80 -11.77 8.21
N VAL A 751 -52.14 -10.76 7.46
CA VAL A 751 -51.77 -10.63 6.03
C VAL A 751 -50.54 -9.74 5.89
N CYS A 752 -49.53 -10.27 5.20
CA CYS A 752 -48.38 -9.52 4.70
C CYS A 752 -48.37 -9.52 3.19
N ARG A 753 -47.80 -8.51 2.56
CA ARG A 753 -47.69 -8.45 1.11
C ARG A 753 -46.20 -8.39 0.69
N ALA A 754 -45.82 -9.26 -0.23
CA ALA A 754 -44.50 -9.28 -0.80
C ALA A 754 -44.17 -7.95 -1.48
N ASP A 755 -42.92 -7.49 -1.40
CA ASP A 755 -42.38 -6.23 -1.90
C ASP A 755 -43.12 -4.95 -1.41
N TYR A 756 -44.02 -5.10 -0.44
CA TYR A 756 -44.80 -4.00 0.10
C TYR A 756 -44.67 -3.84 1.61
N THR A 757 -44.89 -4.90 2.37
CA THR A 757 -44.85 -4.87 3.84
C THR A 757 -43.40 -4.72 4.36
N PRO A 758 -43.10 -3.70 5.17
CA PRO A 758 -41.80 -3.59 5.81
C PRO A 758 -41.51 -4.77 6.75
N LYS A 759 -40.26 -5.24 6.78
CA LYS A 759 -39.82 -6.33 7.68
C LYS A 759 -40.09 -6.01 9.15
N SER A 760 -39.94 -4.74 9.54
CA SER A 760 -40.20 -4.26 10.90
C SER A 760 -41.62 -4.48 11.40
N ASN A 761 -42.63 -4.53 10.47
CA ASN A 761 -44.00 -4.71 10.83
C ASN A 761 -44.33 -6.12 11.36
N MET A 762 -43.45 -7.11 11.11
CA MET A 762 -43.59 -8.42 11.74
C MET A 762 -43.40 -8.38 13.27
N GLY A 763 -42.66 -7.40 13.78
CA GLY A 763 -42.60 -7.14 15.20
C GLY A 763 -43.97 -6.87 15.85
N ILE A 764 -44.87 -6.21 15.10
CA ILE A 764 -46.23 -5.88 15.57
C ILE A 764 -47.03 -7.16 15.89
N VAL A 765 -47.13 -8.06 14.90
CA VAL A 765 -47.87 -9.31 15.12
C VAL A 765 -47.22 -10.20 16.18
N ASN A 766 -45.87 -10.30 16.16
CA ASN A 766 -45.17 -11.09 17.17
C ASN A 766 -45.46 -10.57 18.59
N SER A 767 -45.46 -9.27 18.83
CA SER A 767 -45.82 -8.65 20.11
C SER A 767 -47.30 -8.93 20.48
N LEU A 768 -48.24 -8.74 19.53
CA LEU A 768 -49.66 -8.99 19.79
C LEU A 768 -49.98 -10.42 20.14
N VAL A 769 -49.29 -11.38 19.56
CA VAL A 769 -49.38 -12.81 19.91
C VAL A 769 -48.75 -13.10 21.26
N THR A 770 -47.56 -12.58 21.55
CA THR A 770 -46.90 -12.74 22.84
C THR A 770 -47.71 -12.14 24.00
N GLU A 771 -48.39 -11.03 23.74
CA GLU A 771 -49.29 -10.37 24.70
C GLU A 771 -50.68 -11.03 24.78
N ASN A 772 -50.91 -12.17 24.11
CA ASN A 772 -52.21 -12.87 24.01
C ASN A 772 -53.35 -11.99 23.52
N LYS A 773 -53.09 -10.94 22.71
CA LYS A 773 -54.08 -10.07 22.10
C LYS A 773 -54.64 -10.62 20.77
N LEU A 774 -53.81 -11.44 20.09
CA LEU A 774 -54.20 -12.24 18.93
C LEU A 774 -53.87 -13.71 19.23
N THR A 775 -54.89 -14.49 19.56
CA THR A 775 -54.74 -15.93 19.82
C THR A 775 -54.81 -16.72 18.55
N ASN A 776 -54.22 -17.92 18.46
CA ASN A 776 -54.27 -18.82 17.33
C ASN A 776 -54.04 -18.09 15.99
N CYS A 777 -52.90 -17.36 15.91
CA CYS A 777 -52.58 -16.50 14.81
C CYS A 777 -51.71 -17.20 13.75
N CYS A 778 -52.02 -16.98 12.48
CA CYS A 778 -51.27 -17.42 11.31
C CYS A 778 -50.93 -16.25 10.37
N VAL A 779 -49.91 -16.44 9.53
CA VAL A 779 -49.49 -15.45 8.56
C VAL A 779 -49.82 -15.93 7.16
N ILE A 780 -50.30 -15.00 6.32
CA ILE A 780 -50.52 -15.21 4.89
C ILE A 780 -49.67 -14.21 4.11
N LEU A 781 -48.82 -14.72 3.22
CA LEU A 781 -48.05 -13.89 2.30
C LEU A 781 -48.85 -13.68 1.01
N ASN A 782 -49.22 -12.44 0.73
CA ASN A 782 -49.99 -12.07 -0.46
C ASN A 782 -49.09 -11.38 -1.49
N GLY A 783 -49.45 -11.46 -2.75
CA GLY A 783 -48.80 -10.70 -3.82
C GLY A 783 -47.43 -11.18 -4.20
N VAL A 784 -47.20 -12.47 -4.07
CA VAL A 784 -45.93 -13.09 -4.45
C VAL A 784 -45.73 -13.02 -5.96
N ASP A 785 -44.61 -12.40 -6.40
CA ASP A 785 -44.27 -12.30 -7.84
C ASP A 785 -43.48 -13.55 -8.26
N MET A 786 -44.18 -14.43 -8.99
CA MET A 786 -43.61 -15.69 -9.48
C MET A 786 -42.59 -15.51 -10.61
N SER A 787 -42.52 -14.34 -11.27
CA SER A 787 -41.53 -14.03 -12.30
C SER A 787 -40.12 -13.83 -11.74
N LYS A 788 -40.00 -13.53 -10.45
CA LYS A 788 -38.71 -13.38 -9.80
C LYS A 788 -38.02 -14.74 -9.67
N LYS A 789 -36.88 -14.92 -10.29
CA LYS A 789 -36.09 -16.18 -10.33
C LYS A 789 -35.83 -16.84 -8.95
N LYS A 790 -35.97 -16.10 -7.85
CA LYS A 790 -35.91 -16.62 -6.48
C LYS A 790 -37.05 -17.64 -6.16
N TYR A 791 -38.19 -17.55 -6.85
CA TYR A 791 -39.35 -18.37 -6.54
C TYR A 791 -39.49 -19.63 -7.40
N GLY A 792 -38.82 -19.75 -8.55
CA GLY A 792 -38.89 -20.94 -9.42
C GLY A 792 -38.36 -22.24 -8.82
N TYR A 793 -37.70 -22.19 -7.69
CA TYR A 793 -37.16 -23.37 -6.98
C TYR A 793 -38.07 -23.90 -5.85
N TYR A 794 -39.11 -23.16 -5.44
CA TYR A 794 -39.85 -23.44 -4.22
C TYR A 794 -41.19 -24.14 -4.40
N TYR A 795 -41.78 -24.14 -5.60
CA TYR A 795 -43.06 -24.83 -5.86
C TYR A 795 -42.92 -26.26 -6.39
N GLY A 796 -41.85 -26.95 -6.06
CA GLY A 796 -41.75 -28.40 -6.14
C GLY A 796 -42.35 -29.02 -4.85
N TYR A 797 -43.50 -29.59 -4.94
CA TYR A 797 -44.14 -30.45 -3.93
C TYR A 797 -43.14 -31.52 -3.42
N GLY A 798 -42.31 -31.18 -2.40
CA GLY A 798 -41.23 -32.08 -1.99
C GLY A 798 -40.73 -31.94 -0.56
N LYS A 799 -41.36 -31.16 0.31
CA LYS A 799 -40.87 -31.02 1.70
C LYS A 799 -41.77 -31.61 2.82
N TYR A 800 -42.82 -32.31 2.45
CA TYR A 800 -43.63 -33.11 3.41
C TYR A 800 -43.20 -34.59 3.49
N GLY A 801 -41.91 -34.88 3.53
CA GLY A 801 -41.40 -36.24 3.53
C GLY A 801 -40.13 -36.44 4.39
N LYS A 802 -39.93 -35.67 5.41
CA LYS A 802 -38.70 -35.81 6.26
C LYS A 802 -38.99 -36.04 7.75
N TYR A 803 -40.02 -36.81 8.03
CA TYR A 803 -40.18 -37.51 9.30
C TYR A 803 -40.23 -39.02 9.05
N GLY A 804 -39.11 -39.69 9.20
CA GLY A 804 -39.10 -41.16 9.23
C GLY A 804 -37.97 -41.77 8.44
N ARG A 805 -36.73 -41.70 8.93
CA ARG A 805 -35.79 -42.83 8.80
C ARG A 805 -34.61 -42.66 9.77
N TYR A 806 -34.77 -43.15 10.95
CA TYR A 806 -33.66 -43.75 11.72
C TYR A 806 -33.46 -45.17 11.23
N GLY A 807 -32.25 -45.52 10.87
CA GLY A 807 -31.92 -46.93 10.60
C GLY A 807 -30.55 -47.12 10.00
N TYR A 808 -29.62 -47.43 10.86
CA TYR A 808 -28.47 -48.33 10.76
C TYR A 808 -27.59 -48.39 9.52
N GLY A 809 -26.33 -48.19 9.81
CA GLY A 809 -25.09 -48.23 9.05
C GLY A 809 -24.83 -49.44 8.17
N ARG A 810 -23.83 -49.29 7.34
CA ARG A 810 -22.77 -50.32 7.17
C ARG A 810 -21.61 -49.75 6.31
N TYR A 811 -20.42 -50.04 6.76
CA TYR A 811 -19.12 -49.88 6.10
C TYR A 811 -19.06 -50.70 4.80
N GLY A 812 -18.29 -50.21 3.80
CA GLY A 812 -17.91 -50.99 2.65
C GLY A 812 -16.87 -50.29 1.80
N TYR A 813 -15.67 -50.82 1.84
CA TYR A 813 -14.46 -50.53 1.06
C TYR A 813 -14.61 -50.81 -0.46
N GLY A 814 -13.84 -50.05 -1.30
CA GLY A 814 -13.24 -50.67 -2.50
C GLY A 814 -13.43 -49.92 -3.81
N LYS A 815 -12.45 -49.23 -4.26
CA LYS A 815 -11.43 -49.56 -5.27
C LYS A 815 -11.73 -49.32 -6.76
N TYR A 816 -10.93 -48.40 -7.36
CA TYR A 816 -10.43 -48.28 -8.74
C TYR A 816 -11.29 -48.68 -9.93
N GLY A 817 -11.34 -47.79 -10.95
CA GLY A 817 -11.66 -48.16 -12.32
C GLY A 817 -11.73 -46.97 -13.27
N TYR A 818 -10.76 -46.86 -14.15
CA TYR A 818 -10.67 -45.98 -15.32
C TYR A 818 -11.83 -46.25 -16.29
N GLY A 819 -12.30 -45.20 -16.98
CA GLY A 819 -13.18 -45.37 -18.11
C GLY A 819 -13.77 -44.12 -18.71
N LYS A 820 -13.40 -43.84 -19.88
CA LYS A 820 -13.50 -42.74 -20.81
C LYS A 820 -14.86 -42.67 -21.54
N TYR A 821 -15.31 -41.43 -21.89
CA TYR A 821 -16.29 -41.05 -22.93
C TYR A 821 -17.80 -41.25 -22.66
N GLY A 822 -18.50 -40.15 -22.85
CA GLY A 822 -19.91 -40.12 -23.15
C GLY A 822 -20.62 -38.78 -22.85
N TYR A 823 -20.66 -37.88 -23.82
CA TYR A 823 -21.63 -36.78 -23.87
C TYR A 823 -23.05 -37.34 -23.85
N GLY A 824 -23.81 -37.05 -22.81
CA GLY A 824 -25.18 -37.46 -22.67
C GLY A 824 -25.98 -36.35 -22.00
N ASN A 825 -26.82 -35.73 -22.79
CA ASN A 825 -27.82 -34.74 -22.49
C ASN A 825 -28.73 -35.18 -21.32
N TYR A 826 -28.56 -34.61 -20.11
CA TYR A 826 -29.47 -34.79 -18.97
C TYR A 826 -30.17 -33.45 -18.65
N GLY A 827 -31.05 -33.03 -19.55
CA GLY A 827 -32.03 -32.04 -19.27
C GLY A 827 -33.42 -32.59 -19.64
N ASN A 828 -34.12 -33.24 -18.71
CA ASN A 828 -35.56 -33.32 -18.67
C ASN A 828 -36.07 -34.37 -17.65
N TYR A 829 -35.91 -34.15 -16.35
CA TYR A 829 -36.60 -34.95 -15.32
C TYR A 829 -37.43 -34.11 -14.35
N GLY A 830 -37.54 -32.80 -14.55
CA GLY A 830 -38.45 -31.90 -13.81
C GLY A 830 -39.88 -31.75 -14.40
N SER A 831 -40.07 -32.21 -15.61
CA SER A 831 -41.30 -31.88 -16.39
C SER A 831 -42.44 -32.91 -16.25
N TYR A 832 -42.24 -34.09 -15.63
CA TYR A 832 -43.27 -35.16 -15.59
C TYR A 832 -44.16 -35.17 -14.36
N ALA A 833 -43.79 -34.46 -13.28
CA ALA A 833 -44.67 -34.36 -12.10
C ALA A 833 -45.69 -33.20 -12.21
N ASP A 834 -45.41 -32.18 -12.99
CA ASP A 834 -46.21 -30.95 -13.08
C ASP A 834 -47.43 -31.08 -14.02
N SER A 835 -47.41 -32.06 -14.94
CA SER A 835 -48.45 -32.19 -15.96
C SER A 835 -49.70 -32.94 -15.52
N ARG A 836 -49.73 -33.52 -14.30
CA ARG A 836 -50.90 -34.24 -13.76
C ARG A 836 -51.86 -33.39 -12.93
N TYR A 837 -51.40 -32.21 -12.43
CA TYR A 837 -52.14 -31.38 -11.48
C TYR A 837 -52.36 -29.92 -11.93
N SER A 838 -51.74 -29.45 -13.01
CA SER A 838 -52.03 -28.14 -13.61
C SER A 838 -52.16 -28.25 -15.14
N ASN A 839 -53.15 -27.56 -15.73
CA ASN A 839 -53.22 -27.39 -17.18
C ASN A 839 -52.00 -26.63 -17.68
N LYS A 840 -51.34 -27.06 -18.75
CA LYS A 840 -50.18 -26.41 -19.37
C LYS A 840 -50.42 -24.95 -19.81
N ASP A 841 -51.69 -24.56 -19.90
CA ASP A 841 -52.17 -23.24 -20.33
C ASP A 841 -52.78 -22.44 -19.16
N ASP A 842 -52.30 -22.66 -17.93
CA ASP A 842 -52.82 -21.93 -16.77
C ASP A 842 -52.25 -20.50 -16.70
N ASP A 843 -53.12 -19.55 -17.10
CA ASP A 843 -52.87 -18.11 -17.07
C ASP A 843 -53.33 -17.43 -15.76
N SER A 844 -53.69 -18.22 -14.73
CA SER A 844 -54.28 -17.69 -13.50
C SER A 844 -53.33 -16.84 -12.64
N ILE A 845 -52.05 -17.02 -12.83
CA ILE A 845 -51.00 -16.31 -12.11
C ILE A 845 -50.20 -15.46 -13.08
N LYS A 846 -49.90 -14.24 -12.67
CA LYS A 846 -49.05 -13.32 -13.43
C LYS A 846 -47.63 -13.86 -13.44
N LYS A 847 -47.14 -14.24 -14.61
CA LYS A 847 -45.79 -14.74 -14.84
C LYS A 847 -44.80 -13.60 -15.07
#